data_0dc9cb72ec3c5ee6709a8ea720e8689d
#
_entry.id   0dc9cb72ec3c5ee6709a8ea720e8689d
#
_cell.length_a   1.000
_cell.length_b   1.000
_cell.length_c   1.000
_cell.angle_alpha   90.00
_cell.angle_beta   90.00
_cell.angle_gamma   90.00
#
_symmetry.space_group_name_H-M   'P 1'
#
loop_
_entity.id
_entity.type
_entity.pdbx_description
1 polymer ?
#
loop_
_entity_poly.entity_id
_entity_poly.type
_entity_poly.pdbx_seq_one_letter_code
_entity_poly.pdbx_strand_id
1 'polypeptide(L)'
;MQNRPVWLCRCSARVPRANASPARIFGVAPKRSFLRARISERGNARRRSPIAKRARQHPRRVRYPIRLAALLAFAPVVCFGQEPLPTASPIEAEVEQVVVTGTRFDIPLDQSPATVSVISSQDLEQKQIERVSDALREVPGLSVVQTGTAGQLTSVFMRGLRSEHTQVLLDGIPINQGLQGAFNFADLTTDDIDRIEVVRGPQSTLYGPRALAGVIQIFTKRGTGTPGILFAAEGGSYDTSREWTQSDGAVGGFDYSIGASRVDTDNARPNNNYRNTAVITDVGWSPNLSSPVTNSAVANEQLRIGTLFTYSVSDTGNPNTIFDPRPIDHFLTERWLIGPHIDWSPTEWWDHKLIVSYDHERQINDPNEDGFVGPTRALFERTQVDYQNDLRPTSWLILTSGFFYSRLNAGQERPFVLQIFGPQPTFVSDHTDETAGFLQTTLKPVNNLIFVAGGRFDHFNQFGDVWTYRFASSYKIDKTDTTLHSSVATGFSPPSSQDKIFGNNFGLKPEHDLGWDIGVEQRLWQNRVAVGLTYFHNDLSNVIGFNGLFQTLNLGAAETQGLEAELRAQPIAGLVFTASYTYLDAEKTSSKDISQLQGARLPRRPRNEIYISASYLWWKKLRTVVEAKFVNAREELNFGGPNFDIEDYSFVNIAAEYEVNPHLSIFGRIDNLTDEQYSEVFGFPALGRAAYGGVKLRF
;
A
#
# COMPACT_ATOMS: atom_id res chain seq x y z
N MET A 1 -31.00 -17.68 58.37
CA MET A 1 -31.22 -19.14 58.28
C MET A 1 -30.35 -19.66 57.17
N GLN A 2 -29.15 -20.13 57.49
CA GLN A 2 -28.71 -21.54 57.50
C GLN A 2 -28.63 -22.11 56.06
N ASN A 3 -27.53 -22.67 55.49
CA ASN A 3 -26.24 -23.16 56.01
C ASN A 3 -25.34 -23.47 54.83
N ARG A 4 -24.02 -23.33 55.02
CA ARG A 4 -22.93 -23.91 54.18
C ARG A 4 -22.84 -25.44 54.44
N PRO A 5 -22.05 -26.23 53.66
CA PRO A 5 -20.62 -26.30 53.93
C PRO A 5 -19.66 -26.49 52.73
N VAL A 6 -18.46 -26.11 53.00
CA VAL A 6 -17.09 -26.29 52.55
C VAL A 6 -16.66 -27.76 52.52
N TRP A 7 -15.87 -28.18 51.49
CA TRP A 7 -14.86 -29.25 51.62
C TRP A 7 -13.55 -28.83 50.96
N LEU A 8 -12.54 -28.70 51.82
CA LEU A 8 -11.11 -28.67 51.52
C LEU A 8 -10.59 -30.09 51.42
N CYS A 9 -9.72 -30.41 50.45
CA CYS A 9 -8.75 -31.47 50.58
C CYS A 9 -7.36 -30.97 50.18
N ARG A 10 -6.51 -30.83 51.20
CA ARG A 10 -5.06 -30.74 51.08
C ARG A 10 -4.48 -32.12 50.93
N CYS A 11 -3.51 -32.31 50.03
CA CYS A 11 -2.48 -33.34 50.21
C CYS A 11 -1.12 -32.73 49.84
N SER A 12 -0.29 -32.66 50.89
CA SER A 12 1.13 -32.35 50.87
C SER A 12 1.95 -33.63 50.74
N ALA A 13 2.99 -33.64 49.94
CA ALA A 13 4.09 -34.59 50.08
C ALA A 13 5.41 -33.98 49.59
N ARG A 14 6.24 -33.83 50.48
CA ARG A 14 7.64 -33.69 50.83
C ARG A 14 8.66 -34.01 49.72
N VAL A 15 9.62 -33.11 49.68
CA VAL A 15 10.99 -33.20 49.10
C VAL A 15 11.86 -34.16 49.96
N PRO A 16 12.85 -34.79 49.39
CA PRO A 16 14.14 -34.90 50.03
C PRO A 16 15.29 -34.29 49.17
N ARG A 17 16.09 -33.46 49.82
CA ARG A 17 17.45 -33.09 49.43
C ARG A 17 18.40 -34.28 49.68
N ALA A 18 19.37 -34.43 48.77
CA ALA A 18 20.66 -35.03 49.09
C ALA A 18 21.80 -34.35 48.36
N ASN A 19 22.75 -33.87 49.15
CA ASN A 19 24.05 -33.33 48.79
C ASN A 19 24.99 -34.44 48.28
N ALA A 20 25.92 -34.07 47.38
CA ALA A 20 27.36 -34.23 47.58
C ALA A 20 28.14 -33.95 46.30
N SER A 21 29.06 -33.03 46.37
CA SER A 21 30.30 -32.89 45.57
C SER A 21 31.44 -33.72 46.26
N PRO A 22 32.68 -33.72 45.71
CA PRO A 22 33.25 -33.67 44.39
C PRO A 22 34.33 -34.76 44.14
N ALA A 23 34.73 -35.00 42.91
CA ALA A 23 36.06 -35.61 42.66
C ALA A 23 36.66 -35.15 41.33
N ARG A 24 37.85 -34.64 41.47
CA ARG A 24 38.88 -34.38 40.45
C ARG A 24 39.34 -35.65 39.76
N ILE A 25 39.86 -35.55 38.48
CA ILE A 25 41.28 -35.87 38.17
C ILE A 25 41.44 -36.25 36.66
N PHE A 26 42.50 -35.70 36.06
CA PHE A 26 43.22 -35.97 34.79
C PHE A 26 42.51 -35.66 33.45
N GLY A 27 42.97 -34.86 32.52
CA GLY A 27 44.34 -34.47 32.15
C GLY A 27 44.97 -35.42 31.10
N VAL A 28 44.62 -35.19 29.78
CA VAL A 28 45.50 -35.65 28.71
C VAL A 28 45.32 -34.71 27.50
N ALA A 29 46.41 -34.07 27.11
CA ALA A 29 46.56 -33.40 25.82
C ALA A 29 47.04 -34.38 24.76
N PRO A 30 46.64 -34.27 23.51
CA PRO A 30 47.38 -34.91 22.43
C PRO A 30 48.13 -33.95 21.52
N LYS A 31 49.26 -34.43 21.17
CA LYS A 31 50.36 -33.92 20.38
C LYS A 31 49.96 -33.45 18.98
N ARG A 32 50.64 -32.36 18.60
CA ARG A 32 50.88 -31.97 17.19
C ARG A 32 51.70 -33.03 16.45
N SER A 33 51.31 -33.34 15.21
CA SER A 33 52.23 -33.91 14.22
C SER A 33 52.16 -33.10 12.94
N PHE A 34 53.26 -32.42 12.68
CA PHE A 34 53.65 -31.83 11.40
C PHE A 34 54.00 -32.96 10.41
N LEU A 35 53.45 -32.89 9.20
CA LEU A 35 54.08 -33.52 8.05
C LEU A 35 54.28 -32.48 6.93
N ARG A 36 55.53 -32.07 6.78
CA ARG A 36 56.08 -31.43 5.57
C ARG A 36 56.31 -32.51 4.53
N ALA A 37 55.83 -32.32 3.32
CA ALA A 37 56.35 -32.98 2.14
C ALA A 37 56.79 -31.94 1.12
N ARG A 38 58.04 -32.14 0.70
CA ARG A 38 58.86 -31.28 -0.18
C ARG A 38 58.46 -31.46 -1.64
N ILE A 39 58.53 -30.36 -2.35
CA ILE A 39 58.71 -30.02 -3.74
C ILE A 39 59.54 -31.05 -4.53
N SER A 40 59.11 -31.39 -5.73
CA SER A 40 59.94 -31.77 -6.87
C SER A 40 59.39 -31.11 -8.15
N GLU A 41 60.13 -30.18 -8.68
CA GLU A 41 60.00 -29.63 -10.04
C GLU A 41 60.34 -30.66 -11.12
N ARG A 42 59.57 -30.64 -12.21
CA ARG A 42 59.92 -30.79 -13.63
C ARG A 42 58.66 -30.96 -14.45
N GLY A 43 58.26 -30.00 -15.23
CA GLY A 43 58.76 -29.72 -16.55
C GLY A 43 57.74 -30.12 -17.60
N ASN A 44 57.30 -29.09 -18.32
CA ASN A 44 56.85 -29.09 -19.72
C ASN A 44 55.38 -29.14 -20.14
N ALA A 45 55.07 -28.07 -20.84
CA ALA A 45 54.38 -27.99 -22.11
C ALA A 45 52.87 -27.74 -22.13
N ARG A 46 52.57 -26.46 -22.34
CA ARG A 46 51.60 -25.93 -23.34
C ARG A 46 50.28 -26.69 -23.52
N ARG A 47 49.20 -26.13 -22.96
CA ARG A 47 48.01 -25.79 -23.77
C ARG A 47 47.31 -24.57 -23.10
N ARG A 48 47.37 -23.45 -23.80
CA ARG A 48 46.63 -22.22 -23.46
C ARG A 48 45.14 -22.43 -23.73
N SER A 49 44.34 -22.35 -22.70
CA SER A 49 42.90 -22.13 -22.82
C SER A 49 42.64 -20.62 -22.76
N PRO A 50 41.83 -20.02 -23.65
CA PRO A 50 41.61 -18.57 -23.72
C PRO A 50 40.33 -18.15 -22.94
N ILE A 51 40.28 -18.44 -21.65
CA ILE A 51 39.12 -18.00 -20.80
C ILE A 51 39.63 -17.33 -19.50
N ALA A 52 40.57 -16.43 -19.62
CA ALA A 52 40.99 -15.65 -18.46
C ALA A 52 41.53 -14.27 -18.85
N LYS A 53 40.74 -13.53 -19.65
CA LYS A 53 41.00 -12.10 -19.91
C LYS A 53 39.69 -11.37 -20.28
N ARG A 54 38.72 -11.35 -19.38
CA ARG A 54 37.61 -10.38 -19.42
C ARG A 54 37.07 -10.14 -18.02
N ALA A 55 37.94 -9.68 -17.14
CA ALA A 55 37.50 -9.18 -15.84
C ALA A 55 38.46 -8.08 -15.38
N ARG A 56 38.43 -6.95 -16.05
CA ARG A 56 38.88 -5.61 -15.61
C ARG A 56 38.62 -4.61 -16.75
N GLN A 57 37.35 -4.29 -16.95
CA GLN A 57 37.00 -3.04 -17.56
C GLN A 57 35.98 -2.42 -16.64
N HIS A 58 36.35 -1.34 -15.96
CA HIS A 58 35.43 -0.44 -15.28
C HIS A 58 34.41 0.03 -16.31
N PRO A 59 33.09 -0.01 -16.01
CA PRO A 59 32.10 0.63 -16.86
C PRO A 59 32.38 2.13 -16.85
N ARG A 60 32.74 2.67 -18.01
CA ARG A 60 32.73 4.11 -18.26
C ARG A 60 31.30 4.59 -18.01
N ARG A 61 31.14 5.57 -17.10
CA ARG A 61 29.91 6.34 -16.94
C ARG A 61 29.50 6.88 -18.31
N VAL A 62 28.54 6.24 -18.94
CA VAL A 62 27.84 6.81 -20.09
C VAL A 62 26.79 7.76 -19.50
N ARG A 63 27.13 9.04 -19.47
CA ARG A 63 26.15 10.09 -19.24
C ARG A 63 25.32 10.18 -20.53
N TYR A 64 24.12 9.64 -20.52
CA TYR A 64 23.11 9.95 -21.54
C TYR A 64 22.63 11.38 -21.26
N PRO A 65 22.78 12.31 -22.20
CA PRO A 65 22.11 13.59 -22.10
C PRO A 65 20.61 13.29 -22.25
N ILE A 66 19.82 13.76 -21.31
CA ILE A 66 18.35 13.76 -21.39
C ILE A 66 17.96 14.52 -22.66
N ARG A 67 17.71 13.80 -23.76
CA ARG A 67 17.05 14.36 -24.94
C ARG A 67 15.54 14.28 -24.74
N LEU A 68 15.04 15.13 -23.85
CA LEU A 68 13.59 15.29 -23.57
C LEU A 68 12.85 16.01 -24.71
N ALA A 69 13.54 16.39 -25.79
CA ALA A 69 12.97 17.26 -26.84
C ALA A 69 12.43 16.55 -28.08
N ALA A 70 12.42 15.21 -28.13
CA ALA A 70 12.11 14.50 -29.38
C ALA A 70 10.81 13.70 -29.40
N LEU A 71 10.05 13.62 -28.31
CA LEU A 71 8.78 12.83 -28.27
C LEU A 71 7.50 13.67 -28.42
N LEU A 72 7.63 15.00 -28.54
CA LEU A 72 6.47 15.89 -28.78
C LEU A 72 6.23 16.23 -30.27
N ALA A 73 6.92 15.61 -31.22
CA ALA A 73 6.92 16.01 -32.64
C ALA A 73 6.24 15.01 -33.58
N PHE A 74 5.28 14.19 -33.13
CA PHE A 74 4.44 13.40 -34.03
C PHE A 74 2.95 13.61 -33.73
N ALA A 75 2.46 14.83 -33.94
CA ALA A 75 1.06 15.04 -34.30
C ALA A 75 1.02 15.40 -35.78
N PRO A 76 0.46 14.59 -36.66
CA PRO A 76 0.17 15.05 -38.02
C PRO A 76 -0.92 16.11 -37.92
N VAL A 77 -0.56 17.36 -38.19
CA VAL A 77 -1.55 18.42 -38.48
C VAL A 77 -2.20 18.03 -39.82
N VAL A 78 -3.30 17.33 -39.75
CA VAL A 78 -4.18 17.17 -40.92
C VAL A 78 -5.17 18.33 -40.85
N CYS A 79 -4.90 19.38 -41.63
CA CYS A 79 -5.88 20.42 -41.92
C CYS A 79 -7.00 19.81 -42.77
N PHE A 80 -8.13 19.51 -42.12
CA PHE A 80 -9.41 19.34 -42.84
C PHE A 80 -10.27 20.57 -42.58
N GLY A 81 -10.92 21.03 -43.69
CA GLY A 81 -11.71 22.25 -43.75
C GLY A 81 -12.73 22.35 -42.61
N GLN A 82 -12.82 23.52 -42.06
CA GLN A 82 -13.80 23.90 -41.04
C GLN A 82 -15.19 23.95 -41.66
N GLU A 83 -16.02 22.97 -41.35
CA GLU A 83 -17.45 23.25 -41.21
C GLU A 83 -17.69 23.92 -39.85
N PRO A 84 -18.58 24.92 -39.74
CA PRO A 84 -18.86 25.56 -38.45
C PRO A 84 -19.48 24.50 -37.51
N LEU A 85 -18.73 24.15 -36.49
CA LEU A 85 -19.20 23.33 -35.37
C LEU A 85 -20.47 23.96 -34.80
N PRO A 86 -21.56 23.17 -34.61
CA PRO A 86 -22.68 23.62 -33.79
C PRO A 86 -22.10 24.04 -32.43
N THR A 87 -22.50 25.20 -31.97
CA THR A 87 -22.22 25.70 -30.62
C THR A 87 -22.67 24.63 -29.63
N ALA A 88 -21.76 23.74 -29.28
CA ALA A 88 -21.93 22.86 -28.14
C ALA A 88 -22.10 23.78 -26.94
N SER A 89 -23.24 23.71 -26.29
CA SER A 89 -23.39 24.18 -24.91
C SER A 89 -22.12 23.80 -24.16
N PRO A 90 -21.57 24.67 -23.32
CA PRO A 90 -20.47 24.27 -22.47
C PRO A 90 -20.97 23.01 -21.77
N ILE A 91 -20.40 21.85 -22.05
CA ILE A 91 -20.38 20.77 -21.10
C ILE A 91 -19.55 21.43 -20.00
N GLU A 92 -20.25 21.97 -19.00
CA GLU A 92 -19.63 22.23 -17.72
C GLU A 92 -18.90 20.93 -17.40
N ALA A 93 -17.58 20.96 -17.54
CA ALA A 93 -16.75 20.02 -16.82
C ALA A 93 -17.04 20.40 -15.36
N GLU A 94 -18.10 19.83 -14.79
CA GLU A 94 -18.18 19.61 -13.37
C GLU A 94 -16.89 18.85 -13.06
N VAL A 95 -15.84 19.59 -12.69
CA VAL A 95 -14.85 19.04 -11.77
C VAL A 95 -15.72 18.73 -10.57
N GLU A 96 -16.20 17.50 -10.55
CA GLU A 96 -16.93 16.92 -9.43
C GLU A 96 -16.21 17.43 -8.20
N GLN A 97 -16.92 18.11 -7.30
CA GLN A 97 -16.30 18.61 -6.06
C GLN A 97 -15.90 17.36 -5.29
N VAL A 98 -14.71 16.83 -5.59
CA VAL A 98 -14.20 15.63 -4.94
C VAL A 98 -14.07 15.97 -3.48
N VAL A 99 -14.90 15.33 -2.71
CA VAL A 99 -14.94 15.44 -1.25
C VAL A 99 -13.99 14.40 -0.71
N VAL A 100 -13.11 14.79 0.19
CA VAL A 100 -12.08 13.89 0.74
C VAL A 100 -12.22 13.74 2.24
N THR A 101 -11.88 12.56 2.72
CA THR A 101 -11.99 12.17 4.13
C THR A 101 -10.67 12.30 4.90
N GLY A 102 -9.70 13.04 4.37
CA GLY A 102 -8.40 13.26 5.02
C GLY A 102 -8.46 13.85 6.43
N THR A 103 -9.65 14.36 6.84
CA THR A 103 -9.96 14.85 8.18
C THR A 103 -11.02 13.99 8.89
N ARG A 104 -11.34 12.80 8.39
CA ARG A 104 -12.42 11.90 8.78
C ARG A 104 -13.85 12.49 8.61
N PHE A 105 -14.00 13.66 8.01
CA PHE A 105 -15.27 14.20 7.56
C PHE A 105 -15.08 14.86 6.19
N ASP A 106 -16.17 15.02 5.48
CA ASP A 106 -16.21 15.45 4.09
C ASP A 106 -15.82 16.95 3.95
N ILE A 107 -14.75 17.22 3.23
CA ILE A 107 -14.35 18.56 2.81
C ILE A 107 -14.00 18.57 1.32
N PRO A 108 -14.26 19.69 0.62
CA PRO A 108 -13.80 19.83 -0.75
C PRO A 108 -12.27 19.66 -0.84
N LEU A 109 -11.82 18.91 -1.83
CA LEU A 109 -10.37 18.63 -2.03
C LEU A 109 -9.54 19.92 -2.05
N ASP A 110 -10.05 20.96 -2.72
CA ASP A 110 -9.40 22.28 -2.85
C ASP A 110 -9.36 23.12 -1.55
N GLN A 111 -9.92 22.60 -0.47
CA GLN A 111 -9.87 23.19 0.88
C GLN A 111 -9.19 22.26 1.89
N SER A 112 -8.70 21.11 1.46
CA SER A 112 -8.09 20.12 2.35
C SER A 112 -6.83 20.70 3.03
N PRO A 113 -6.72 20.64 4.37
CA PRO A 113 -5.50 20.99 5.10
C PRO A 113 -4.47 19.86 5.11
N ALA A 114 -4.67 18.82 4.31
CA ALA A 114 -3.76 17.70 4.10
C ALA A 114 -3.43 17.57 2.62
N THR A 115 -2.26 17.06 2.30
CA THR A 115 -1.88 16.71 0.92
C THR A 115 -2.60 15.43 0.53
N VAL A 116 -3.60 15.52 -0.36
CA VAL A 116 -4.45 14.40 -0.77
C VAL A 116 -4.43 14.24 -2.28
N SER A 117 -4.25 13.01 -2.75
CA SER A 117 -4.50 12.63 -4.15
C SER A 117 -5.68 11.68 -4.22
N VAL A 118 -6.53 11.83 -5.23
CA VAL A 118 -7.72 11.00 -5.45
C VAL A 118 -7.64 10.35 -6.82
N ILE A 119 -7.87 9.04 -6.86
CA ILE A 119 -7.99 8.24 -8.08
C ILE A 119 -9.42 7.74 -8.13
N SER A 120 -10.19 8.19 -9.13
CA SER A 120 -11.60 7.82 -9.28
C SER A 120 -11.79 6.47 -9.97
N SER A 121 -12.97 5.85 -9.83
CA SER A 121 -13.35 4.68 -10.62
C SER A 121 -13.25 4.94 -12.13
N GLN A 122 -13.55 6.15 -12.56
CA GLN A 122 -13.41 6.56 -13.94
C GLN A 122 -11.94 6.55 -14.41
N ASP A 123 -10.99 7.03 -13.58
CA ASP A 123 -9.56 6.95 -13.87
C ASP A 123 -9.10 5.48 -13.97
N LEU A 124 -9.54 4.62 -13.03
CA LEU A 124 -9.23 3.19 -13.02
C LEU A 124 -9.74 2.48 -14.28
N GLU A 125 -11.01 2.70 -14.65
CA GLU A 125 -11.61 2.10 -15.84
C GLU A 125 -10.98 2.59 -17.15
N GLN A 126 -10.72 3.89 -17.28
CA GLN A 126 -10.15 4.50 -18.47
C GLN A 126 -8.73 4.02 -18.76
N LYS A 127 -7.93 3.85 -17.72
CA LYS A 127 -6.54 3.37 -17.80
C LYS A 127 -6.46 1.84 -17.82
N GLN A 128 -7.58 1.12 -17.66
CA GLN A 128 -7.66 -0.34 -17.56
C GLN A 128 -6.74 -0.90 -16.46
N ILE A 129 -6.73 -0.21 -15.31
CA ILE A 129 -5.92 -0.59 -14.16
C ILE A 129 -6.60 -1.75 -13.43
N GLU A 130 -5.90 -2.86 -13.24
CA GLU A 130 -6.43 -4.08 -12.64
C GLU A 130 -6.19 -4.18 -11.13
N ARG A 131 -5.10 -3.62 -10.64
CA ARG A 131 -4.69 -3.71 -9.23
C ARG A 131 -4.53 -2.33 -8.62
N VAL A 132 -4.88 -2.23 -7.36
CA VAL A 132 -4.72 -0.98 -6.59
C VAL A 132 -3.27 -0.51 -6.58
N SER A 133 -2.30 -1.44 -6.51
CA SER A 133 -0.88 -1.10 -6.58
C SER A 133 -0.49 -0.35 -7.86
N ASP A 134 -1.09 -0.71 -9.00
CA ASP A 134 -0.77 -0.07 -10.27
C ASP A 134 -1.35 1.35 -10.32
N ALA A 135 -2.56 1.55 -9.75
CA ALA A 135 -3.14 2.88 -9.59
C ALA A 135 -2.25 3.80 -8.72
N LEU A 136 -1.68 3.27 -7.65
CA LEU A 136 -0.83 4.04 -6.75
C LEU A 136 0.49 4.51 -7.38
N ARG A 137 0.90 3.95 -8.52
CA ARG A 137 2.13 4.36 -9.26
C ARG A 137 2.05 5.78 -9.82
N GLU A 138 0.86 6.35 -9.97
CA GLU A 138 0.69 7.72 -10.46
C GLU A 138 0.80 8.80 -9.37
N VAL A 139 0.63 8.40 -8.10
CA VAL A 139 0.60 9.32 -6.96
C VAL A 139 2.01 9.76 -6.59
N PRO A 140 2.33 11.07 -6.56
CA PRO A 140 3.64 11.52 -6.12
C PRO A 140 3.87 11.21 -4.64
N GLY A 141 5.13 11.01 -4.27
CA GLY A 141 5.49 10.61 -2.90
C GLY A 141 5.29 9.13 -2.61
N LEU A 142 4.72 8.33 -3.54
CA LEU A 142 4.56 6.89 -3.42
C LEU A 142 5.49 6.16 -4.37
N SER A 143 6.24 5.19 -3.83
CA SER A 143 7.02 4.22 -4.60
C SER A 143 6.43 2.84 -4.41
N VAL A 144 5.90 2.26 -5.47
CA VAL A 144 5.43 0.87 -5.50
C VAL A 144 6.61 -0.03 -5.84
N VAL A 145 6.86 -1.03 -5.00
CA VAL A 145 7.96 -1.98 -5.15
C VAL A 145 7.42 -3.39 -5.15
N GLN A 146 7.47 -4.03 -6.31
CA GLN A 146 7.02 -5.39 -6.54
C GLN A 146 8.19 -6.34 -6.65
N THR A 147 8.12 -7.48 -5.97
CA THR A 147 9.16 -8.51 -5.98
C THR A 147 8.97 -9.44 -7.18
N GLY A 148 9.14 -8.89 -8.40
CA GLY A 148 9.00 -9.62 -9.66
C GLY A 148 7.67 -9.37 -10.38
N THR A 149 6.84 -10.39 -10.52
CA THR A 149 5.66 -10.40 -11.40
C THR A 149 4.33 -10.38 -10.62
N ALA A 150 3.20 -10.53 -11.30
CA ALA A 150 1.88 -10.58 -10.67
C ALA A 150 1.82 -11.65 -9.56
N GLY A 151 1.13 -11.35 -8.45
CA GLY A 151 0.99 -12.22 -7.27
C GLY A 151 2.16 -12.17 -6.30
N GLN A 152 3.32 -11.63 -6.70
CA GLN A 152 4.47 -11.50 -5.79
C GLN A 152 4.31 -10.31 -4.84
N LEU A 153 5.01 -10.37 -3.69
CA LEU A 153 4.94 -9.32 -2.67
C LEU A 153 5.07 -7.93 -3.28
N THR A 154 4.05 -7.11 -3.05
CA THR A 154 3.96 -5.74 -3.54
C THR A 154 3.79 -4.78 -2.37
N SER A 155 4.81 -3.95 -2.14
CA SER A 155 4.91 -2.98 -1.07
C SER A 155 4.74 -1.56 -1.60
N VAL A 156 4.20 -0.66 -0.77
CA VAL A 156 4.11 0.77 -1.09
C VAL A 156 4.90 1.55 -0.05
N PHE A 157 5.87 2.34 -0.50
CA PHE A 157 6.65 3.23 0.33
C PHE A 157 6.16 4.67 0.11
N MET A 158 5.64 5.29 1.16
CA MET A 158 5.14 6.66 1.10
C MET A 158 6.17 7.62 1.69
N ARG A 159 6.58 8.66 0.91
CA ARG A 159 7.60 9.64 1.31
C ARG A 159 8.90 9.01 1.86
N GLY A 160 9.30 7.86 1.28
CA GLY A 160 10.50 7.12 1.67
C GLY A 160 10.36 6.25 2.93
N LEU A 161 9.24 6.31 3.64
CA LEU A 161 8.95 5.49 4.80
C LEU A 161 8.56 4.07 4.39
N ARG A 162 8.65 3.10 5.33
CA ARG A 162 8.40 1.68 5.03
C ARG A 162 6.90 1.40 4.83
N SER A 163 6.58 0.29 4.17
CA SER A 163 5.19 -0.09 3.87
C SER A 163 4.33 -0.28 5.14
N GLU A 164 4.92 -0.76 6.24
CA GLU A 164 4.27 -0.87 7.55
C GLU A 164 3.98 0.47 8.24
N HIS A 165 4.51 1.58 7.70
CA HIS A 165 4.24 2.95 8.17
C HIS A 165 3.05 3.61 7.47
N THR A 166 2.45 2.92 6.49
CA THR A 166 1.27 3.39 5.77
C THR A 166 0.05 2.59 6.20
N GLN A 167 -0.96 3.29 6.74
CA GLN A 167 -2.24 2.67 7.08
C GLN A 167 -3.07 2.49 5.81
N VAL A 168 -3.53 1.28 5.57
CA VAL A 168 -4.45 0.98 4.46
C VAL A 168 -5.83 0.69 5.03
N LEU A 169 -6.84 1.35 4.48
CA LEU A 169 -8.23 1.22 4.92
C LEU A 169 -9.11 0.79 3.75
N LEU A 170 -10.10 -0.04 4.02
CA LEU A 170 -11.20 -0.38 3.12
C LEU A 170 -12.50 0.07 3.78
N ASP A 171 -13.18 1.07 3.22
CA ASP A 171 -14.38 1.74 3.79
C ASP A 171 -14.22 2.16 5.26
N GLY A 172 -13.00 2.58 5.63
CA GLY A 172 -12.64 2.99 6.99
C GLY A 172 -12.14 1.84 7.88
N ILE A 173 -12.19 0.59 7.44
CA ILE A 173 -11.70 -0.56 8.19
C ILE A 173 -10.20 -0.75 7.92
N PRO A 174 -9.30 -0.68 8.92
CA PRO A 174 -7.90 -1.00 8.77
C PRO A 174 -7.67 -2.42 8.27
N ILE A 175 -6.98 -2.57 7.14
CA ILE A 175 -6.70 -3.85 6.51
C ILE A 175 -5.21 -4.24 6.51
N ASN A 176 -4.34 -3.44 7.15
CA ASN A 176 -2.96 -3.84 7.38
C ASN A 176 -2.91 -5.08 8.24
N GLN A 177 -2.41 -6.15 7.70
CA GLN A 177 -2.25 -7.42 8.39
C GLN A 177 -0.93 -8.08 8.02
N GLY A 178 -0.89 -9.34 8.23
CA GLY A 178 0.30 -10.10 8.02
C GLY A 178 1.29 -9.95 9.18
N LEU A 179 2.33 -10.76 9.15
CA LEU A 179 3.37 -10.77 10.19
C LEU A 179 4.08 -9.42 10.29
N GLN A 180 4.31 -8.77 9.17
CA GLN A 180 5.05 -7.51 9.09
C GLN A 180 4.23 -6.28 9.48
N GLY A 181 2.90 -6.40 9.58
CA GLY A 181 2.03 -5.26 9.82
C GLY A 181 1.86 -4.33 8.61
N ALA A 182 2.46 -4.64 7.48
CA ALA A 182 2.25 -4.01 6.19
C ALA A 182 1.03 -4.61 5.49
N PHE A 183 0.54 -3.94 4.46
CA PHE A 183 -0.43 -4.51 3.53
C PHE A 183 0.30 -5.00 2.27
N ASN A 184 0.01 -6.24 1.84
CA ASN A 184 0.48 -6.74 0.56
C ASN A 184 -0.54 -6.39 -0.53
N PHE A 185 -0.18 -5.50 -1.45
CA PHE A 185 -1.07 -5.05 -2.53
C PHE A 185 -1.18 -6.01 -3.71
N ALA A 186 -0.54 -7.17 -3.68
CA ALA A 186 -0.51 -8.11 -4.80
C ALA A 186 -1.91 -8.62 -5.21
N ASP A 187 -2.78 -8.85 -4.21
CA ASP A 187 -4.07 -9.53 -4.40
C ASP A 187 -5.28 -8.58 -4.44
N LEU A 188 -5.07 -7.26 -4.25
CA LEU A 188 -6.15 -6.29 -4.22
C LEU A 188 -6.44 -5.75 -5.60
N THR A 189 -7.57 -6.19 -6.20
CA THR A 189 -8.05 -5.74 -7.50
C THR A 189 -8.80 -4.41 -7.41
N THR A 190 -8.99 -3.74 -8.56
CA THR A 190 -9.77 -2.50 -8.66
C THR A 190 -11.25 -2.73 -8.93
N ASP A 191 -11.67 -3.99 -9.04
CA ASP A 191 -13.05 -4.35 -9.25
C ASP A 191 -13.91 -3.92 -8.06
N ASP A 192 -15.02 -3.27 -8.31
CA ASP A 192 -15.94 -2.71 -7.31
C ASP A 192 -15.35 -1.58 -6.43
N ILE A 193 -14.28 -0.91 -6.88
CA ILE A 193 -13.75 0.28 -6.21
C ILE A 193 -14.36 1.54 -6.81
N ASP A 194 -14.87 2.42 -5.95
CA ASP A 194 -15.36 3.75 -6.30
C ASP A 194 -14.22 4.76 -6.44
N ARG A 195 -13.36 4.83 -5.44
CA ARG A 195 -12.19 5.71 -5.45
C ARG A 195 -11.13 5.27 -4.47
N ILE A 196 -9.91 5.77 -4.67
CA ILE A 196 -8.78 5.61 -3.76
C ILE A 196 -8.34 7.01 -3.36
N GLU A 197 -8.31 7.29 -2.05
CA GLU A 197 -7.78 8.52 -1.49
C GLU A 197 -6.43 8.23 -0.82
N VAL A 198 -5.42 9.01 -1.19
CA VAL A 198 -4.07 8.91 -0.60
C VAL A 198 -3.78 10.17 0.17
N VAL A 199 -3.76 10.08 1.49
CA VAL A 199 -3.46 11.17 2.41
C VAL A 199 -2.02 11.04 2.87
N ARG A 200 -1.17 11.98 2.48
CA ARG A 200 0.28 11.95 2.76
C ARG A 200 0.64 12.74 4.02
N GLY A 201 1.70 12.30 4.70
CA GLY A 201 2.14 12.84 5.98
C GLY A 201 1.47 12.18 7.19
N PRO A 202 1.97 12.38 8.42
CA PRO A 202 1.50 11.66 9.60
C PRO A 202 0.02 11.90 9.89
N GLN A 203 -0.75 10.82 10.03
CA GLN A 203 -2.19 10.81 10.26
C GLN A 203 -2.58 9.99 11.50
N SER A 204 -1.62 9.62 12.35
CA SER A 204 -1.89 8.75 13.51
C SER A 204 -2.89 9.34 14.51
N THR A 205 -3.03 10.65 14.56
CA THR A 205 -4.03 11.34 15.40
C THR A 205 -5.46 10.93 15.08
N LEU A 206 -5.76 10.64 13.80
CA LEU A 206 -7.11 10.23 13.39
C LEU A 206 -7.22 8.73 13.14
N TYR A 207 -6.20 8.15 12.52
CA TYR A 207 -6.26 6.78 12.00
C TYR A 207 -5.46 5.79 12.85
N GLY A 208 -4.81 6.25 13.92
CA GLY A 208 -4.11 5.41 14.87
C GLY A 208 -2.74 4.94 14.38
N PRO A 209 -2.30 3.79 14.89
CA PRO A 209 -0.99 3.23 14.60
C PRO A 209 -0.82 2.95 13.11
N ARG A 210 0.43 2.95 12.63
CA ARG A 210 0.81 2.71 11.22
C ARG A 210 0.45 3.82 10.23
N ALA A 211 -0.31 4.86 10.64
CA ALA A 211 -0.54 6.05 9.81
C ALA A 211 0.59 7.08 9.98
N LEU A 212 1.82 6.62 10.11
CA LEU A 212 3.03 7.40 10.33
C LEU A 212 3.48 8.10 9.04
N ALA A 213 3.46 7.40 7.90
CA ALA A 213 3.72 7.97 6.58
C ALA A 213 2.47 8.63 5.97
N GLY A 214 1.31 8.09 6.30
CA GLY A 214 0.02 8.52 5.79
C GLY A 214 -1.00 7.39 5.72
N VAL A 215 -2.06 7.63 4.96
CA VAL A 215 -3.20 6.72 4.82
C VAL A 215 -3.52 6.52 3.33
N ILE A 216 -3.77 5.28 2.96
CA ILE A 216 -4.39 4.90 1.69
C ILE A 216 -5.79 4.40 2.04
N GLN A 217 -6.81 5.16 1.67
CA GLN A 217 -8.20 4.80 1.90
C GLN A 217 -8.86 4.39 0.59
N ILE A 218 -9.41 3.20 0.58
CA ILE A 218 -10.05 2.58 -0.57
C ILE A 218 -11.55 2.54 -0.25
N PHE A 219 -12.35 3.10 -1.13
CA PHE A 219 -13.80 3.09 -1.03
C PHE A 219 -14.37 2.14 -2.06
N THR A 220 -15.25 1.23 -1.61
CA THR A 220 -15.99 0.36 -2.50
C THR A 220 -17.16 1.12 -3.13
N LYS A 221 -17.64 0.62 -4.27
CA LYS A 221 -18.85 1.16 -4.89
C LYS A 221 -20.03 0.91 -3.97
N ARG A 222 -20.92 1.88 -3.95
CA ARG A 222 -22.23 1.77 -3.30
C ARG A 222 -23.32 1.66 -4.37
N GLY A 223 -24.29 0.80 -4.13
CA GLY A 223 -25.42 0.64 -5.04
C GLY A 223 -26.23 1.92 -5.15
N THR A 224 -26.34 2.46 -6.36
CA THR A 224 -27.15 3.64 -6.69
C THR A 224 -27.95 3.40 -7.96
N GLY A 225 -29.07 4.10 -8.12
CA GLY A 225 -29.87 4.01 -9.33
C GLY A 225 -30.59 2.67 -9.54
N THR A 226 -30.92 2.37 -10.79
CA THR A 226 -31.53 1.10 -11.20
C THR A 226 -30.49 0.00 -11.19
N PRO A 227 -30.84 -1.23 -10.74
CA PRO A 227 -29.92 -2.35 -10.81
C PRO A 227 -29.33 -2.58 -12.19
N GLY A 228 -28.01 -2.73 -12.23
CA GLY A 228 -27.26 -3.03 -13.44
C GLY A 228 -26.28 -4.16 -13.21
N ILE A 229 -25.76 -4.73 -14.29
CA ILE A 229 -24.74 -5.78 -14.25
C ILE A 229 -23.71 -5.60 -15.37
N LEU A 230 -22.45 -5.77 -15.01
CA LEU A 230 -21.29 -5.83 -15.91
C LEU A 230 -20.70 -7.24 -15.89
N PHE A 231 -20.46 -7.81 -17.06
CA PHE A 231 -19.61 -8.98 -17.25
C PHE A 231 -18.44 -8.59 -18.14
N ALA A 232 -17.25 -9.03 -17.79
CA ALA A 232 -16.09 -8.79 -18.61
C ALA A 232 -15.14 -9.99 -18.58
N ALA A 233 -14.43 -10.17 -19.70
CA ALA A 233 -13.39 -11.18 -19.85
C ALA A 233 -12.23 -10.64 -20.66
N GLU A 234 -11.02 -11.03 -20.26
CA GLU A 234 -9.75 -10.65 -20.87
C GLU A 234 -8.85 -11.87 -21.00
N GLY A 235 -8.04 -11.90 -22.06
CA GLY A 235 -6.98 -12.88 -22.24
C GLY A 235 -5.75 -12.24 -22.88
N GLY A 236 -4.58 -12.84 -22.68
CA GLY A 236 -3.37 -12.25 -23.24
C GLY A 236 -2.08 -13.01 -23.00
N SER A 237 -0.97 -12.28 -22.97
CA SER A 237 0.38 -12.80 -22.79
C SER A 237 0.52 -13.61 -21.51
N TYR A 238 1.46 -14.55 -21.49
CA TYR A 238 1.79 -15.41 -20.34
C TYR A 238 0.63 -16.30 -19.90
N ASP A 239 -0.19 -16.78 -20.85
CA ASP A 239 -1.41 -17.57 -20.61
C ASP A 239 -2.36 -16.93 -19.59
N THR A 240 -2.42 -15.58 -19.62
CA THR A 240 -3.28 -14.82 -18.73
C THR A 240 -4.73 -14.89 -19.18
N SER A 241 -5.62 -15.25 -18.26
CA SER A 241 -7.06 -15.04 -18.35
C SER A 241 -7.57 -14.28 -17.12
N ARG A 242 -8.52 -13.38 -17.33
CA ARG A 242 -9.20 -12.65 -16.27
C ARG A 242 -10.67 -12.51 -16.59
N GLU A 243 -11.52 -12.89 -15.66
CA GLU A 243 -12.96 -12.71 -15.73
C GLU A 243 -13.41 -11.91 -14.52
N TRP A 244 -14.32 -10.93 -14.72
CA TRP A 244 -14.93 -10.21 -13.63
C TRP A 244 -16.37 -9.85 -13.90
N THR A 245 -17.13 -9.73 -12.86
CA THR A 245 -18.51 -9.27 -12.87
C THR A 245 -18.73 -8.27 -11.77
N GLN A 246 -19.61 -7.33 -12.02
CA GLN A 246 -20.04 -6.33 -11.05
C GLN A 246 -21.54 -6.13 -11.22
N SER A 247 -22.25 -6.03 -10.11
CA SER A 247 -23.68 -5.67 -10.09
C SER A 247 -23.92 -4.71 -8.94
N ASP A 248 -24.56 -3.59 -9.23
CA ASP A 248 -24.93 -2.60 -8.25
C ASP A 248 -26.32 -2.03 -8.53
N GLY A 249 -26.94 -1.47 -7.48
CA GLY A 249 -28.25 -0.87 -7.60
C GLY A 249 -28.93 -0.65 -6.26
N ALA A 250 -30.10 -0.01 -6.31
CA ALA A 250 -30.92 0.23 -5.14
C ALA A 250 -32.42 -0.01 -5.41
N VAL A 251 -33.08 -0.70 -4.50
CA VAL A 251 -34.51 -1.05 -4.59
C VAL A 251 -35.16 -1.00 -3.20
N GLY A 252 -36.19 -0.18 -3.05
CA GLY A 252 -37.10 -0.22 -1.87
C GLY A 252 -36.40 0.01 -0.53
N GLY A 253 -35.42 0.90 -0.48
CA GLY A 253 -34.65 1.19 0.72
C GLY A 253 -33.38 0.33 0.87
N PHE A 254 -33.20 -0.71 0.08
CA PHE A 254 -31.97 -1.51 0.04
C PHE A 254 -31.06 -1.03 -1.08
N ASP A 255 -29.77 -0.90 -0.78
CA ASP A 255 -28.71 -0.68 -1.75
C ASP A 255 -27.72 -1.84 -1.70
N TYR A 256 -27.09 -2.17 -2.85
CA TYR A 256 -26.08 -3.23 -2.91
C TYR A 256 -25.05 -2.95 -4.00
N SER A 257 -23.83 -3.35 -3.75
CA SER A 257 -22.78 -3.52 -4.75
C SER A 257 -22.08 -4.86 -4.53
N ILE A 258 -21.87 -5.61 -5.61
CA ILE A 258 -21.23 -6.92 -5.59
C ILE A 258 -20.26 -6.99 -6.76
N GLY A 259 -18.96 -7.13 -6.44
CA GLY A 259 -17.91 -7.41 -7.40
C GLY A 259 -17.32 -8.80 -7.17
N ALA A 260 -17.05 -9.53 -8.24
CA ALA A 260 -16.32 -10.80 -8.19
C ALA A 260 -15.37 -10.88 -9.37
N SER A 261 -14.13 -11.34 -9.11
CA SER A 261 -13.12 -11.49 -10.15
C SER A 261 -12.27 -12.73 -9.96
N ARG A 262 -11.72 -13.22 -11.07
CA ARG A 262 -10.72 -14.26 -11.09
C ARG A 262 -9.65 -13.92 -12.12
N VAL A 263 -8.40 -14.11 -11.74
CA VAL A 263 -7.24 -14.02 -12.62
C VAL A 263 -6.40 -15.29 -12.51
N ASP A 264 -5.99 -15.81 -13.65
CA ASP A 264 -5.02 -16.90 -13.77
C ASP A 264 -3.93 -16.44 -14.76
N THR A 265 -2.64 -16.62 -14.40
CA THR A 265 -1.50 -16.32 -15.27
C THR A 265 -0.30 -17.21 -14.92
N ASP A 266 0.45 -17.63 -15.92
CA ASP A 266 1.69 -18.39 -15.72
C ASP A 266 2.89 -17.48 -15.45
N ASN A 267 2.75 -16.16 -15.71
CA ASN A 267 3.86 -15.22 -15.66
C ASN A 267 5.06 -15.67 -16.54
N ALA A 268 6.26 -15.06 -16.34
CA ALA A 268 7.38 -15.23 -17.28
C ALA A 268 8.40 -16.30 -16.89
N ARG A 269 8.37 -16.81 -15.66
CA ARG A 269 9.38 -17.72 -15.11
C ARG A 269 8.77 -19.07 -14.72
N PRO A 270 9.54 -20.17 -14.73
CA PRO A 270 9.10 -21.42 -14.11
C PRO A 270 8.70 -21.18 -12.64
N ASN A 271 7.63 -21.86 -12.19
CA ASN A 271 7.07 -21.70 -10.85
C ASN A 271 6.73 -20.25 -10.48
N ASN A 272 6.11 -19.53 -11.39
CA ASN A 272 5.74 -18.13 -11.22
C ASN A 272 4.24 -17.91 -11.48
N ASN A 273 3.48 -18.97 -11.56
CA ASN A 273 2.04 -18.91 -11.76
C ASN A 273 1.34 -18.14 -10.63
N TYR A 274 0.28 -17.46 -10.98
CA TYR A 274 -0.53 -16.72 -10.05
C TYR A 274 -2.01 -16.94 -10.36
N ARG A 275 -2.77 -17.26 -9.34
CA ARG A 275 -4.23 -17.38 -9.37
C ARG A 275 -4.79 -16.59 -8.22
N ASN A 276 -5.79 -15.77 -8.50
CA ASN A 276 -6.51 -15.05 -7.47
C ASN A 276 -8.01 -15.04 -7.76
N THR A 277 -8.82 -15.33 -6.76
CA THR A 277 -10.26 -15.17 -6.79
C THR A 277 -10.64 -14.21 -5.69
N ALA A 278 -11.36 -13.14 -6.02
CA ALA A 278 -11.78 -12.11 -5.08
C ALA A 278 -13.28 -11.83 -5.21
N VAL A 279 -13.90 -11.54 -4.07
CA VAL A 279 -15.28 -11.06 -3.97
C VAL A 279 -15.30 -9.87 -3.01
N ILE A 280 -15.95 -8.79 -3.43
CA ILE A 280 -16.22 -7.61 -2.60
C ILE A 280 -17.71 -7.35 -2.66
N THR A 281 -18.32 -7.08 -1.52
CA THR A 281 -19.78 -6.83 -1.45
C THR A 281 -20.06 -5.81 -0.36
N ASP A 282 -20.80 -4.76 -0.70
CA ASP A 282 -21.42 -3.85 0.26
C ASP A 282 -22.94 -3.92 0.09
N VAL A 283 -23.68 -4.17 1.16
CA VAL A 283 -25.14 -4.15 1.19
C VAL A 283 -25.62 -3.27 2.33
N GLY A 284 -26.61 -2.44 2.06
CA GLY A 284 -27.14 -1.49 3.01
C GLY A 284 -28.66 -1.41 2.98
N TRP A 285 -29.19 -0.86 4.04
CA TRP A 285 -30.60 -0.53 4.17
C TRP A 285 -30.77 0.85 4.80
N SER A 286 -31.66 1.64 4.20
CA SER A 286 -31.97 3.01 4.62
C SER A 286 -33.47 3.25 4.51
N PRO A 287 -34.14 3.60 5.61
CA PRO A 287 -35.62 3.74 5.64
C PRO A 287 -36.12 4.84 4.72
N ASN A 288 -35.33 5.86 4.44
CA ASN A 288 -35.69 7.02 3.64
C ASN A 288 -35.14 7.00 2.21
N LEU A 289 -34.54 5.86 1.79
CA LEU A 289 -34.01 5.72 0.45
C LEU A 289 -35.13 5.65 -0.57
N SER A 290 -35.23 6.63 -1.46
CA SER A 290 -36.19 6.63 -2.56
C SER A 290 -35.59 6.02 -3.81
N SER A 291 -36.33 5.22 -4.54
CA SER A 291 -35.88 4.65 -5.83
C SER A 291 -36.43 5.49 -7.00
N PRO A 292 -35.63 5.86 -8.00
CA PRO A 292 -34.22 5.58 -8.15
C PRO A 292 -33.34 6.44 -7.22
N VAL A 293 -32.32 5.83 -6.60
CA VAL A 293 -31.37 6.54 -5.77
C VAL A 293 -30.44 7.35 -6.67
N THR A 294 -30.37 8.64 -6.39
CA THR A 294 -29.36 9.52 -7.02
C THR A 294 -28.25 9.82 -6.00
N ASN A 295 -27.09 10.27 -6.44
CA ASN A 295 -26.02 10.70 -5.55
C ASN A 295 -26.50 11.78 -4.54
N SER A 296 -27.46 12.63 -4.94
CA SER A 296 -28.09 13.61 -4.06
C SER A 296 -29.01 12.99 -2.99
N ALA A 297 -29.65 11.84 -3.29
CA ALA A 297 -30.48 11.13 -2.30
C ALA A 297 -29.63 10.43 -1.26
N VAL A 298 -28.46 9.91 -1.64
CA VAL A 298 -27.47 9.35 -0.72
C VAL A 298 -26.93 10.42 0.24
N ALA A 299 -26.71 11.64 -0.25
CA ALA A 299 -26.22 12.77 0.57
C ALA A 299 -27.20 13.24 1.65
N ASN A 300 -28.52 12.94 1.52
CA ASN A 300 -29.57 13.33 2.47
C ASN A 300 -30.06 12.18 3.36
N GLU A 301 -29.30 11.09 3.40
CA GLU A 301 -29.69 9.90 4.15
C GLU A 301 -29.45 10.08 5.65
N GLN A 302 -30.49 9.92 6.46
CA GLN A 302 -30.41 10.07 7.92
C GLN A 302 -29.91 8.81 8.63
N LEU A 303 -30.15 7.65 8.06
CA LEU A 303 -29.73 6.36 8.64
C LEU A 303 -29.43 5.38 7.53
N ARG A 304 -28.23 4.77 7.60
CA ARG A 304 -27.88 3.58 6.84
C ARG A 304 -27.33 2.51 7.79
N ILE A 305 -27.83 1.30 7.67
CA ILE A 305 -27.27 0.11 8.30
C ILE A 305 -26.76 -0.78 7.19
N GLY A 306 -25.47 -1.02 7.17
CA GLY A 306 -24.83 -1.76 6.08
C GLY A 306 -23.84 -2.80 6.57
N THR A 307 -23.33 -3.59 5.63
CA THR A 307 -22.29 -4.59 5.89
C THR A 307 -21.38 -4.71 4.67
N LEU A 308 -20.11 -4.45 4.87
CA LEU A 308 -19.04 -4.79 3.94
C LEU A 308 -18.63 -6.26 4.16
N PHE A 309 -18.49 -7.02 3.09
CA PHE A 309 -17.89 -8.35 3.10
C PHE A 309 -16.86 -8.47 1.97
N THR A 310 -15.68 -9.00 2.30
CA THR A 310 -14.67 -9.35 1.29
C THR A 310 -14.16 -10.77 1.50
N TYR A 311 -13.85 -11.43 0.41
CA TYR A 311 -13.18 -12.73 0.38
C TYR A 311 -12.14 -12.72 -0.72
N SER A 312 -10.95 -13.21 -0.44
CA SER A 312 -9.94 -13.47 -1.45
C SER A 312 -9.17 -14.74 -1.15
N VAL A 313 -8.80 -15.44 -2.20
CA VAL A 313 -7.88 -16.59 -2.12
C VAL A 313 -6.90 -16.50 -3.29
N SER A 314 -5.61 -16.49 -2.97
CA SER A 314 -4.54 -16.48 -3.96
C SER A 314 -3.61 -17.67 -3.79
N ASP A 315 -3.17 -18.25 -4.91
CA ASP A 315 -2.14 -19.30 -5.03
C ASP A 315 -1.04 -18.76 -5.94
N THR A 316 0.16 -18.62 -5.39
CA THR A 316 1.28 -17.97 -6.04
C THR A 316 2.51 -18.86 -5.99
N GLY A 317 3.01 -19.25 -7.16
CA GLY A 317 4.32 -19.88 -7.30
C GLY A 317 5.42 -18.88 -6.96
N ASN A 318 6.40 -19.28 -6.15
CA ASN A 318 7.51 -18.44 -5.76
C ASN A 318 8.81 -18.89 -6.43
N PRO A 319 9.19 -18.30 -7.58
CA PRO A 319 10.41 -18.68 -8.29
C PRO A 319 11.69 -18.24 -7.59
N ASN A 320 11.58 -17.42 -6.51
CA ASN A 320 12.67 -16.77 -5.81
C ASN A 320 13.55 -15.92 -6.76
N THR A 321 14.78 -15.59 -6.38
CA THR A 321 15.70 -14.80 -7.23
C THR A 321 16.18 -15.59 -8.45
N ILE A 322 16.68 -14.88 -9.46
CA ILE A 322 17.34 -15.52 -10.61
C ILE A 322 18.67 -16.20 -10.23
N PHE A 323 19.23 -15.85 -9.06
CA PHE A 323 20.49 -16.43 -8.55
C PHE A 323 20.27 -17.68 -7.71
N ASP A 324 19.07 -17.89 -7.18
CA ASP A 324 18.65 -19.03 -6.37
C ASP A 324 17.21 -19.40 -6.72
N PRO A 325 16.96 -19.98 -7.90
CA PRO A 325 15.61 -20.30 -8.37
C PRO A 325 15.00 -21.45 -7.56
N ARG A 326 13.70 -21.31 -7.22
CA ARG A 326 12.90 -22.28 -6.47
C ARG A 326 11.76 -22.80 -7.35
N PRO A 327 11.89 -23.98 -7.96
CA PRO A 327 10.91 -24.47 -8.94
C PRO A 327 9.61 -25.03 -8.37
N ILE A 328 9.44 -25.14 -7.06
CA ILE A 328 8.23 -25.76 -6.45
C ILE A 328 7.69 -25.04 -5.19
N ASP A 329 8.29 -23.92 -4.78
CA ASP A 329 7.81 -23.17 -3.61
C ASP A 329 6.49 -22.45 -3.93
N HIS A 330 5.50 -22.51 -3.03
CA HIS A 330 4.19 -21.88 -3.20
C HIS A 330 3.77 -21.09 -1.98
N PHE A 331 3.05 -19.98 -2.22
CA PHE A 331 2.33 -19.23 -1.21
C PHE A 331 0.82 -19.34 -1.47
N LEU A 332 0.08 -19.79 -0.49
CA LEU A 332 -1.37 -19.74 -0.46
C LEU A 332 -1.80 -18.70 0.58
N THR A 333 -2.58 -17.70 0.15
CA THR A 333 -3.19 -16.73 1.06
C THR A 333 -4.70 -16.80 0.93
N GLU A 334 -5.39 -16.95 2.04
CA GLU A 334 -6.84 -16.89 2.14
C GLU A 334 -7.21 -15.80 3.14
N ARG A 335 -8.08 -14.88 2.75
CA ARG A 335 -8.53 -13.79 3.59
C ARG A 335 -10.01 -13.54 3.43
N TRP A 336 -10.67 -13.21 4.53
CA TRP A 336 -12.02 -12.67 4.51
C TRP A 336 -12.22 -11.65 5.63
N LEU A 337 -13.06 -10.66 5.34
CA LEU A 337 -13.41 -9.59 6.24
C LEU A 337 -14.92 -9.40 6.22
N ILE A 338 -15.50 -9.20 7.37
CA ILE A 338 -16.89 -8.76 7.54
C ILE A 338 -16.92 -7.49 8.40
N GLY A 339 -17.64 -6.46 7.95
CA GLY A 339 -17.69 -5.15 8.57
C GLY A 339 -19.10 -4.57 8.61
N PRO A 340 -20.00 -5.01 9.53
CA PRO A 340 -21.23 -4.29 9.78
C PRO A 340 -20.98 -2.85 10.23
N HIS A 341 -21.76 -1.91 9.70
CA HIS A 341 -21.62 -0.50 10.01
C HIS A 341 -22.98 0.20 10.10
N ILE A 342 -22.97 1.29 10.82
CA ILE A 342 -24.13 2.18 10.98
C ILE A 342 -23.64 3.60 10.77
N ASP A 343 -24.22 4.30 9.78
CA ASP A 343 -24.08 5.72 9.56
C ASP A 343 -25.41 6.37 9.95
N TRP A 344 -25.40 7.30 10.90
CA TRP A 344 -26.60 7.90 11.44
C TRP A 344 -26.44 9.41 11.67
N SER A 345 -27.28 10.19 10.99
CA SER A 345 -27.32 11.66 11.08
C SER A 345 -28.70 12.08 11.62
N PRO A 346 -28.92 12.03 12.95
CA PRO A 346 -30.22 12.37 13.53
C PRO A 346 -30.62 13.83 13.27
N THR A 347 -29.65 14.70 13.04
CA THR A 347 -29.82 16.11 12.70
C THR A 347 -28.72 16.55 11.74
N GLU A 348 -28.89 17.67 11.05
CA GLU A 348 -27.91 18.27 10.13
C GLU A 348 -26.58 18.66 10.79
N TRP A 349 -26.55 18.77 12.11
CA TRP A 349 -25.36 19.17 12.88
C TRP A 349 -24.71 18.04 13.69
N TRP A 350 -25.24 16.80 13.61
CA TRP A 350 -24.75 15.69 14.43
C TRP A 350 -24.75 14.37 13.68
N ASP A 351 -23.57 13.85 13.40
CA ASP A 351 -23.37 12.58 12.70
C ASP A 351 -22.67 11.56 13.58
N HIS A 352 -23.04 10.30 13.38
CA HIS A 352 -22.47 9.14 14.03
C HIS A 352 -22.06 8.10 12.99
N LYS A 353 -20.90 7.50 13.18
CA LYS A 353 -20.47 6.34 12.43
C LYS A 353 -19.98 5.27 13.40
N LEU A 354 -20.50 4.06 13.28
CA LEU A 354 -20.07 2.89 14.04
C LEU A 354 -19.69 1.78 13.06
N ILE A 355 -18.48 1.26 13.18
CA ILE A 355 -18.03 0.10 12.44
C ILE A 355 -17.59 -0.97 13.44
N VAL A 356 -18.11 -2.19 13.25
CA VAL A 356 -17.61 -3.38 13.93
C VAL A 356 -17.07 -4.30 12.85
N SER A 357 -15.85 -4.80 12.99
CA SER A 357 -15.29 -5.67 11.96
C SER A 357 -14.57 -6.88 12.53
N TYR A 358 -14.58 -7.94 11.76
CA TYR A 358 -13.74 -9.12 11.96
C TYR A 358 -13.03 -9.45 10.67
N ASP A 359 -11.71 -9.60 10.75
CA ASP A 359 -10.82 -9.85 9.63
C ASP A 359 -9.97 -11.09 9.97
N HIS A 360 -9.94 -12.03 9.04
CA HIS A 360 -9.24 -13.30 9.14
C HIS A 360 -8.34 -13.50 7.93
N GLU A 361 -7.06 -13.81 8.18
CA GLU A 361 -6.10 -14.11 7.12
C GLU A 361 -5.30 -15.36 7.50
N ARG A 362 -5.20 -16.28 6.56
CA ARG A 362 -4.40 -17.49 6.65
C ARG A 362 -3.39 -17.52 5.52
N GLN A 363 -2.13 -17.68 5.88
CA GLN A 363 -1.04 -17.84 4.92
C GLN A 363 -0.38 -19.21 5.10
N ILE A 364 -0.08 -19.88 3.99
CA ILE A 364 0.70 -21.12 3.95
C ILE A 364 1.85 -20.86 2.98
N ASN A 365 3.07 -21.03 3.47
CA ASN A 365 4.26 -21.11 2.64
C ASN A 365 4.72 -22.57 2.63
N ASP A 366 4.75 -23.16 1.47
CA ASP A 366 5.14 -24.57 1.27
C ASP A 366 6.44 -24.64 0.45
N PRO A 367 7.62 -24.49 1.07
CA PRO A 367 8.91 -24.68 0.43
C PRO A 367 9.21 -26.19 0.37
N ASN A 368 9.13 -26.79 -0.80
CA ASN A 368 9.31 -28.24 -0.98
C ASN A 368 10.75 -28.66 -1.30
N GLU A 369 11.64 -27.72 -1.66
CA GLU A 369 12.94 -28.09 -2.25
C GLU A 369 14.07 -28.30 -1.27
N ASP A 370 14.08 -27.61 -0.14
CA ASP A 370 15.27 -27.60 0.69
C ASP A 370 15.34 -28.74 1.70
N GLY A 371 14.18 -29.36 2.05
CA GLY A 371 14.12 -30.22 3.24
C GLY A 371 14.56 -29.51 4.54
N PHE A 372 15.02 -28.26 4.41
CA PHE A 372 15.62 -27.43 5.46
C PHE A 372 14.60 -26.46 6.08
N VAL A 373 13.67 -25.96 5.27
CA VAL A 373 12.55 -25.13 5.72
C VAL A 373 11.28 -25.87 5.37
N GLY A 374 10.67 -26.53 6.34
CA GLY A 374 9.36 -27.18 6.15
C GLY A 374 8.25 -26.14 5.90
N PRO A 375 7.04 -26.63 5.55
CA PRO A 375 5.89 -25.74 5.38
C PRO A 375 5.69 -24.87 6.63
N THR A 376 5.42 -23.59 6.42
CA THR A 376 5.07 -22.68 7.52
C THR A 376 3.66 -22.16 7.34
N ARG A 377 2.95 -22.06 8.46
CA ARG A 377 1.60 -21.50 8.51
C ARG A 377 1.60 -20.27 9.37
N ALA A 378 0.88 -19.23 8.91
CA ALA A 378 0.59 -18.05 9.70
C ALA A 378 -0.92 -17.81 9.71
N LEU A 379 -1.42 -17.35 10.84
CA LEU A 379 -2.82 -17.04 11.08
C LEU A 379 -2.92 -15.66 11.71
N PHE A 380 -3.84 -14.84 11.21
CA PHE A 380 -4.16 -13.53 11.74
C PHE A 380 -5.64 -13.39 11.90
N GLU A 381 -6.05 -12.87 13.04
CA GLU A 381 -7.43 -12.55 13.34
C GLU A 381 -7.48 -11.18 14.00
N ARG A 382 -8.34 -10.30 13.51
CA ARG A 382 -8.56 -8.99 14.12
C ARG A 382 -10.06 -8.78 14.35
N THR A 383 -10.42 -8.48 15.58
CA THR A 383 -11.73 -7.91 15.93
C THR A 383 -11.55 -6.45 16.24
N GLN A 384 -12.44 -5.59 15.75
CA GLN A 384 -12.31 -4.15 15.88
C GLN A 384 -13.68 -3.49 16.08
N VAL A 385 -13.69 -2.41 16.84
CA VAL A 385 -14.79 -1.46 16.99
C VAL A 385 -14.24 -0.07 16.76
N ASP A 386 -14.78 0.68 15.81
CA ASP A 386 -14.48 2.09 15.56
C ASP A 386 -15.77 2.89 15.66
N TYR A 387 -15.82 3.84 16.56
CA TYR A 387 -16.93 4.76 16.71
C TYR A 387 -16.45 6.18 16.54
N GLN A 388 -17.12 6.93 15.66
CA GLN A 388 -16.89 8.34 15.39
C GLN A 388 -18.16 9.15 15.64
N ASN A 389 -17.98 10.37 16.11
CA ASN A 389 -19.01 11.34 16.36
C ASN A 389 -18.57 12.71 15.84
N ASP A 390 -19.35 13.32 14.97
CA ASP A 390 -19.11 14.65 14.40
C ASP A 390 -20.20 15.60 14.81
N LEU A 391 -19.82 16.66 15.54
CA LEU A 391 -20.70 17.72 16.02
C LEU A 391 -20.38 19.02 15.26
N ARG A 392 -21.40 19.65 14.69
CA ARG A 392 -21.33 20.94 14.00
C ARG A 392 -22.20 21.98 14.72
N PRO A 393 -21.79 22.43 15.94
CA PRO A 393 -22.63 23.34 16.74
C PRO A 393 -22.83 24.71 16.07
N THR A 394 -21.93 25.08 15.15
CA THR A 394 -22.00 26.29 14.34
C THR A 394 -21.38 26.00 12.97
N SER A 395 -21.62 26.88 11.99
CA SER A 395 -21.03 26.75 10.64
C SER A 395 -19.51 26.87 10.60
N TRP A 396 -18.89 27.46 11.63
CA TRP A 396 -17.45 27.67 11.71
C TRP A 396 -16.71 26.67 12.64
N LEU A 397 -17.43 25.77 13.32
CA LEU A 397 -16.84 24.82 14.29
C LEU A 397 -17.34 23.41 14.03
N ILE A 398 -16.40 22.49 13.83
CA ILE A 398 -16.66 21.04 13.79
C ILE A 398 -15.81 20.38 14.85
N LEU A 399 -16.44 19.54 15.68
CA LEU A 399 -15.78 18.71 16.69
C LEU A 399 -15.95 17.25 16.29
N THR A 400 -14.84 16.60 15.94
CA THR A 400 -14.78 15.17 15.63
C THR A 400 -14.16 14.43 16.80
N SER A 401 -14.86 13.47 17.38
CA SER A 401 -14.35 12.63 18.47
C SER A 401 -14.61 11.17 18.19
N GLY A 402 -13.81 10.29 18.75
CA GLY A 402 -14.02 8.88 18.53
C GLY A 402 -13.37 7.98 19.56
N PHE A 403 -13.82 6.75 19.52
CA PHE A 403 -13.32 5.64 20.33
C PHE A 403 -12.95 4.48 19.40
N PHE A 404 -11.82 3.85 19.68
CA PHE A 404 -11.34 2.71 18.90
C PHE A 404 -10.91 1.59 19.87
N TYR A 405 -11.29 0.37 19.52
CA TYR A 405 -10.82 -0.85 20.16
C TYR A 405 -10.42 -1.86 19.10
N SER A 406 -9.28 -2.50 19.25
CA SER A 406 -8.82 -3.57 18.37
C SER A 406 -8.14 -4.68 19.18
N ARG A 407 -8.45 -5.91 18.83
CA ARG A 407 -7.77 -7.12 19.30
C ARG A 407 -7.21 -7.87 18.12
N LEU A 408 -5.87 -7.97 18.06
CA LEU A 408 -5.15 -8.73 17.06
C LEU A 408 -4.56 -9.98 17.69
N ASN A 409 -4.89 -11.15 17.14
CA ASN A 409 -4.22 -12.41 17.40
C ASN A 409 -3.41 -12.79 16.17
N ALA A 410 -2.12 -13.01 16.33
CA ALA A 410 -1.24 -13.47 15.27
C ALA A 410 -0.48 -14.71 15.73
N GLY A 411 -0.33 -15.68 14.85
CA GLY A 411 0.43 -16.89 15.15
C GLY A 411 1.18 -17.40 13.93
N GLN A 412 2.37 -17.96 14.15
CA GLN A 412 3.19 -18.51 13.10
C GLN A 412 3.93 -19.77 13.54
N GLU A 413 3.99 -20.76 12.66
CA GLU A 413 4.92 -21.87 12.77
C GLU A 413 6.34 -21.38 12.50
N ARG A 414 7.30 -21.72 13.37
CA ARG A 414 8.70 -21.37 13.16
C ARG A 414 9.33 -22.31 12.14
N PRO A 415 10.10 -21.79 11.17
CA PRO A 415 10.87 -22.60 10.25
C PRO A 415 11.82 -23.54 10.99
N PHE A 416 12.02 -24.74 10.46
CA PHE A 416 12.95 -25.74 11.03
C PHE A 416 14.37 -25.19 11.22
N VAL A 417 14.84 -24.33 10.34
CA VAL A 417 16.16 -23.66 10.43
C VAL A 417 16.37 -22.95 11.77
N LEU A 418 15.34 -22.28 12.31
CA LEU A 418 15.47 -21.64 13.62
C LEU A 418 15.55 -22.65 14.77
N GLN A 419 15.12 -23.87 14.56
CA GLN A 419 15.19 -24.95 15.57
C GLN A 419 16.60 -25.54 15.71
N ILE A 420 17.48 -25.37 14.69
CA ILE A 420 18.88 -25.81 14.77
C ILE A 420 19.69 -24.99 15.81
N PHE A 421 19.25 -23.79 16.11
CA PHE A 421 19.88 -22.93 17.13
C PHE A 421 19.44 -23.24 18.57
N GLY A 422 18.72 -24.34 18.77
CA GLY A 422 18.22 -24.84 20.04
C GLY A 422 16.73 -25.19 20.01
N PRO A 423 16.18 -25.84 21.04
CA PRO A 423 14.77 -26.17 21.11
C PRO A 423 13.93 -24.89 21.14
N GLN A 424 13.25 -24.61 20.05
CA GLN A 424 12.33 -23.48 19.87
C GLN A 424 10.88 -23.99 19.84
N PRO A 425 9.91 -23.22 20.34
CA PRO A 425 8.50 -23.56 20.14
C PRO A 425 8.20 -23.72 18.64
N THR A 426 7.49 -24.77 18.27
CA THR A 426 7.08 -25.02 16.88
C THR A 426 6.07 -23.98 16.39
N PHE A 427 5.25 -23.45 17.30
CA PHE A 427 4.29 -22.39 17.05
C PHE A 427 4.48 -21.25 18.06
N VAL A 428 4.48 -20.03 17.58
CA VAL A 428 4.57 -18.83 18.43
C VAL A 428 3.38 -17.92 18.11
N SER A 429 2.73 -17.44 19.16
CA SER A 429 1.61 -16.50 19.06
C SER A 429 1.96 -15.16 19.67
N ASP A 430 1.36 -14.12 19.11
CA ASP A 430 1.38 -12.77 19.60
C ASP A 430 -0.06 -12.26 19.76
N HIS A 431 -0.28 -11.47 20.81
CA HIS A 431 -1.60 -10.93 21.14
C HIS A 431 -1.47 -9.45 21.46
N THR A 432 -2.12 -8.61 20.67
CA THR A 432 -2.09 -7.16 20.84
C THR A 432 -3.51 -6.63 21.02
N ASP A 433 -3.76 -6.03 22.18
CA ASP A 433 -4.97 -5.22 22.44
C ASP A 433 -4.61 -3.74 22.34
N GLU A 434 -5.45 -2.98 21.66
CA GLU A 434 -5.37 -1.54 21.53
C GLU A 434 -6.71 -0.92 21.94
N THR A 435 -6.65 0.13 22.75
CA THR A 435 -7.80 0.98 23.08
C THR A 435 -7.39 2.42 22.89
N ALA A 436 -8.20 3.20 22.17
CA ALA A 436 -7.85 4.57 21.88
C ALA A 436 -9.06 5.52 21.92
N GLY A 437 -8.76 6.79 22.18
CA GLY A 437 -9.70 7.89 22.07
C GLY A 437 -9.06 9.08 21.40
N PHE A 438 -9.81 9.80 20.57
CA PHE A 438 -9.33 11.00 19.90
C PHE A 438 -10.33 12.13 19.91
N LEU A 439 -9.81 13.34 19.80
CA LEU A 439 -10.58 14.57 19.62
C LEU A 439 -9.88 15.47 18.61
N GLN A 440 -10.61 15.94 17.63
CA GLN A 440 -10.19 16.91 16.64
C GLN A 440 -11.16 18.08 16.61
N THR A 441 -10.61 19.29 16.54
CA THR A 441 -11.36 20.52 16.32
C THR A 441 -11.01 21.08 14.96
N THR A 442 -12.01 21.36 14.14
CA THR A 442 -11.85 22.07 12.87
C THR A 442 -12.53 23.42 12.98
N LEU A 443 -11.77 24.47 12.74
CA LEU A 443 -12.23 25.86 12.78
C LEU A 443 -12.27 26.42 11.35
N LYS A 444 -13.39 27.03 10.98
CA LYS A 444 -13.60 27.73 9.70
C LYS A 444 -13.97 29.19 9.99
N PRO A 445 -13.01 30.03 10.46
CA PRO A 445 -13.32 31.41 10.86
C PRO A 445 -13.96 32.23 9.73
N VAL A 446 -13.57 31.91 8.50
CA VAL A 446 -14.13 32.39 7.24
C VAL A 446 -14.17 31.21 6.26
N ASN A 447 -14.98 31.29 5.22
CA ASN A 447 -15.25 30.15 4.32
C ASN A 447 -14.02 29.57 3.62
N ASN A 448 -12.98 30.37 3.43
CA ASN A 448 -11.76 30.00 2.72
C ASN A 448 -10.55 29.75 3.62
N LEU A 449 -10.71 29.72 4.95
CA LEU A 449 -9.64 29.46 5.91
C LEU A 449 -10.05 28.37 6.88
N ILE A 450 -9.25 27.30 6.93
CA ILE A 450 -9.48 26.15 7.79
C ILE A 450 -8.26 25.94 8.68
N PHE A 451 -8.50 25.75 9.98
CA PHE A 451 -7.52 25.26 10.93
C PHE A 451 -8.01 23.96 11.55
N VAL A 452 -7.10 23.01 11.70
CA VAL A 452 -7.34 21.74 12.35
C VAL A 452 -6.36 21.55 13.48
N ALA A 453 -6.86 21.15 14.66
CA ALA A 453 -6.06 20.76 15.80
C ALA A 453 -6.64 19.49 16.42
N GLY A 454 -5.83 18.48 16.61
CA GLY A 454 -6.27 17.19 17.15
C GLY A 454 -5.27 16.52 18.05
N GLY A 455 -5.75 15.64 18.91
CA GLY A 455 -4.98 14.77 19.77
C GLY A 455 -5.61 13.39 19.91
N ARG A 456 -4.77 12.37 20.06
CA ARG A 456 -5.18 10.98 20.29
C ARG A 456 -4.32 10.35 21.37
N PHE A 457 -4.97 9.54 22.16
CA PHE A 457 -4.37 8.68 23.17
C PHE A 457 -4.63 7.23 22.81
N ASP A 458 -3.57 6.43 22.73
CA ASP A 458 -3.60 5.00 22.50
C ASP A 458 -3.00 4.26 23.68
N HIS A 459 -3.65 3.20 24.14
CA HIS A 459 -3.17 2.29 25.17
C HIS A 459 -3.04 0.88 24.59
N PHE A 460 -1.85 0.30 24.72
CA PHE A 460 -1.55 -1.07 24.28
C PHE A 460 -1.16 -1.95 25.47
N ASN A 461 -1.64 -3.19 25.45
CA ASN A 461 -1.31 -4.18 26.48
C ASN A 461 0.18 -4.54 26.56
N GLN A 462 0.97 -4.23 25.51
CA GLN A 462 2.35 -4.69 25.38
C GLN A 462 3.40 -3.61 25.69
N PHE A 463 3.18 -2.39 25.26
CA PHE A 463 4.16 -1.30 25.38
C PHE A 463 3.60 -0.02 25.99
N GLY A 464 2.33 -0.05 26.47
CA GLY A 464 1.71 1.04 27.22
C GLY A 464 1.16 2.15 26.36
N ASP A 465 1.36 3.38 26.77
CA ASP A 465 0.65 4.55 26.29
C ASP A 465 1.42 5.30 25.21
N VAL A 466 0.70 5.77 24.19
CA VAL A 466 1.23 6.63 23.13
C VAL A 466 0.29 7.83 22.95
N TRP A 467 0.87 9.04 22.83
CA TRP A 467 0.14 10.25 22.52
C TRP A 467 0.57 10.77 21.15
N THR A 468 -0.40 11.15 20.33
CA THR A 468 -0.14 11.82 19.06
C THR A 468 -0.94 13.11 18.95
N TYR A 469 -0.41 14.07 18.19
CA TYR A 469 -1.08 15.34 17.93
C TYR A 469 -0.89 15.76 16.49
N ARG A 470 -1.81 16.61 16.00
CA ARG A 470 -1.77 17.19 14.65
C ARG A 470 -2.26 18.62 14.67
N PHE A 471 -1.56 19.48 13.92
CA PHE A 471 -2.01 20.83 13.57
C PHE A 471 -1.92 20.97 12.04
N ALA A 472 -2.95 21.50 11.42
CA ALA A 472 -2.95 21.72 9.99
C ALA A 472 -3.77 22.96 9.64
N SER A 473 -3.47 23.58 8.50
CA SER A 473 -4.18 24.73 8.01
C SER A 473 -4.29 24.72 6.49
N SER A 474 -5.37 25.29 5.98
CA SER A 474 -5.59 25.54 4.55
C SER A 474 -6.18 26.92 4.35
N TYR A 475 -5.65 27.66 3.38
CA TYR A 475 -6.15 28.98 3.00
C TYR A 475 -6.32 29.08 1.48
N LYS A 476 -7.56 29.25 1.03
CA LYS A 476 -7.90 29.44 -0.38
C LYS A 476 -7.99 30.93 -0.70
N ILE A 477 -7.22 31.37 -1.67
CA ILE A 477 -7.22 32.73 -2.21
C ILE A 477 -8.17 32.75 -3.41
N ASP A 478 -9.43 33.12 -3.18
CA ASP A 478 -10.50 33.04 -4.21
C ASP A 478 -10.20 33.80 -5.49
N LYS A 479 -9.49 34.96 -5.40
CA LYS A 479 -9.17 35.79 -6.57
C LYS A 479 -8.26 35.12 -7.59
N THR A 480 -7.37 34.24 -7.13
CA THR A 480 -6.37 33.57 -7.97
C THR A 480 -6.62 32.07 -8.06
N ASP A 481 -7.61 31.56 -7.32
CA ASP A 481 -7.89 30.13 -7.16
C ASP A 481 -6.65 29.34 -6.73
N THR A 482 -5.94 29.92 -5.74
CA THR A 482 -4.72 29.38 -5.14
C THR A 482 -5.03 28.89 -3.73
N THR A 483 -4.69 27.64 -3.42
CA THR A 483 -4.78 27.09 -2.06
C THR A 483 -3.39 26.90 -1.47
N LEU A 484 -3.16 27.42 -0.29
CA LEU A 484 -1.99 27.17 0.53
C LEU A 484 -2.36 26.20 1.65
N HIS A 485 -1.58 25.17 1.87
CA HIS A 485 -1.78 24.24 2.97
C HIS A 485 -0.50 23.96 3.72
N SER A 486 -0.62 23.60 5.00
CA SER A 486 0.51 23.17 5.82
C SER A 486 0.03 22.24 6.92
N SER A 487 0.88 21.30 7.31
CA SER A 487 0.63 20.43 8.45
C SER A 487 1.88 20.14 9.25
N VAL A 488 1.70 19.86 10.55
CA VAL A 488 2.70 19.26 11.43
C VAL A 488 1.99 18.25 12.32
N ALA A 489 2.52 17.03 12.37
CA ALA A 489 1.91 15.96 13.13
C ALA A 489 2.94 14.96 13.63
N THR A 490 2.58 14.24 14.69
CA THR A 490 3.32 13.06 15.15
C THR A 490 2.62 11.80 14.68
N GLY A 491 3.42 10.79 14.35
CA GLY A 491 2.98 9.45 14.02
C GLY A 491 3.70 8.39 14.83
N PHE A 492 3.14 7.19 14.90
CA PHE A 492 3.83 6.04 15.48
C PHE A 492 3.47 4.74 14.79
N SER A 493 4.38 3.77 14.86
CA SER A 493 4.15 2.39 14.40
C SER A 493 4.57 1.41 15.48
N PRO A 494 3.66 0.53 15.95
CA PRO A 494 3.99 -0.50 16.91
C PRO A 494 4.87 -1.57 16.26
N PRO A 495 5.72 -2.28 17.06
CA PRO A 495 6.45 -3.45 16.57
C PRO A 495 5.49 -4.48 15.97
N SER A 496 5.81 -4.99 14.81
CA SER A 496 5.02 -6.04 14.17
C SER A 496 5.15 -7.37 14.92
N SER A 497 4.21 -8.29 14.70
CA SER A 497 4.32 -9.64 15.26
C SER A 497 5.57 -10.37 14.74
N GLN A 498 5.99 -10.11 13.49
CA GLN A 498 7.23 -10.66 12.93
C GLN A 498 8.47 -10.14 13.66
N ASP A 499 8.54 -8.83 13.94
CA ASP A 499 9.68 -8.24 14.67
C ASP A 499 9.87 -8.91 16.03
N LYS A 500 8.77 -9.16 16.73
CA LYS A 500 8.76 -9.79 18.05
C LYS A 500 9.07 -11.29 17.99
N ILE A 501 8.39 -12.02 17.09
CA ILE A 501 8.49 -13.48 16.99
C ILE A 501 9.84 -13.89 16.39
N PHE A 502 10.27 -13.29 15.27
CA PHE A 502 11.51 -13.66 14.61
C PHE A 502 12.74 -13.32 15.46
N GLY A 503 12.80 -12.11 16.00
CA GLY A 503 13.88 -11.66 16.87
C GLY A 503 13.82 -12.21 18.30
N ASN A 504 12.75 -12.92 18.66
CA ASN A 504 12.43 -13.31 20.05
C ASN A 504 12.58 -12.14 21.02
N ASN A 505 12.15 -10.94 20.60
CA ASN A 505 12.27 -9.70 21.36
C ASN A 505 10.90 -9.03 21.52
N PHE A 506 10.28 -9.27 22.66
CA PHE A 506 9.00 -8.67 23.06
C PHE A 506 9.17 -7.33 23.81
N GLY A 507 10.40 -6.85 23.96
CA GLY A 507 10.73 -5.57 24.60
C GLY A 507 10.93 -4.42 23.62
N LEU A 508 10.59 -4.59 22.33
CA LEU A 508 10.68 -3.54 21.31
C LEU A 508 9.72 -2.38 21.65
N LYS A 509 10.18 -1.17 21.38
CA LYS A 509 9.41 0.07 21.52
C LYS A 509 8.82 0.48 20.17
N PRO A 510 7.70 1.20 20.16
CA PRO A 510 7.17 1.80 18.94
C PRO A 510 8.19 2.72 18.27
N GLU A 511 8.12 2.76 16.94
CA GLU A 511 8.77 3.78 16.13
C GLU A 511 7.92 5.05 16.17
N HIS A 512 8.57 6.21 16.16
CA HIS A 512 7.90 7.51 16.18
C HIS A 512 8.38 8.36 15.03
N ASP A 513 7.50 9.22 14.55
CA ASP A 513 7.79 10.23 13.53
C ASP A 513 7.25 11.59 13.96
N LEU A 514 8.01 12.64 13.62
CA LEU A 514 7.55 14.01 13.57
C LEU A 514 7.66 14.49 12.13
N GLY A 515 6.52 14.60 11.46
CA GLY A 515 6.47 15.03 10.08
C GLY A 515 5.80 16.39 9.93
N TRP A 516 6.22 17.14 8.91
CA TRP A 516 5.57 18.39 8.49
C TRP A 516 5.63 18.56 6.99
N ASP A 517 4.66 19.27 6.45
CA ASP A 517 4.63 19.66 5.05
C ASP A 517 4.05 21.06 4.84
N ILE A 518 4.40 21.63 3.68
CA ILE A 518 3.85 22.89 3.18
C ILE A 518 3.66 22.77 1.68
N GLY A 519 2.52 23.18 1.18
CA GLY A 519 2.22 23.09 -0.23
C GLY A 519 1.36 24.22 -0.76
N VAL A 520 1.33 24.29 -2.08
CA VAL A 520 0.51 25.22 -2.85
C VAL A 520 -0.16 24.47 -3.99
N GLU A 521 -1.45 24.69 -4.15
CA GLU A 521 -2.23 24.25 -5.30
C GLU A 521 -2.72 25.46 -6.07
N GLN A 522 -2.59 25.44 -7.39
CA GLN A 522 -3.00 26.49 -8.28
C GLN A 522 -3.93 25.95 -9.35
N ARG A 523 -5.14 26.49 -9.44
CA ARG A 523 -6.07 26.22 -10.53
C ARG A 523 -6.02 27.35 -11.55
N LEU A 524 -6.01 26.99 -12.83
CA LEU A 524 -5.84 27.90 -13.96
C LEU A 524 -6.88 27.57 -15.05
N TRP A 525 -7.18 28.56 -15.91
CA TRP A 525 -8.05 28.40 -17.07
C TRP A 525 -9.43 27.82 -16.73
N GLN A 526 -10.11 28.39 -15.76
CA GLN A 526 -11.45 27.93 -15.34
C GLN A 526 -11.40 26.45 -14.90
N ASN A 527 -10.46 26.11 -14.03
CA ASN A 527 -10.22 24.77 -13.48
C ASN A 527 -9.78 23.70 -14.50
N ARG A 528 -9.41 24.07 -15.74
CA ARG A 528 -8.90 23.13 -16.73
C ARG A 528 -7.48 22.66 -16.46
N VAL A 529 -6.73 23.37 -15.66
CA VAL A 529 -5.37 23.03 -15.25
C VAL A 529 -5.25 23.18 -13.74
N ALA A 530 -4.82 22.13 -13.07
CA ALA A 530 -4.47 22.15 -11.65
C ALA A 530 -2.99 21.76 -11.51
N VAL A 531 -2.25 22.53 -10.74
CA VAL A 531 -0.83 22.31 -10.43
C VAL A 531 -0.68 22.31 -8.92
N GLY A 532 -0.11 21.25 -8.37
CA GLY A 532 0.26 21.12 -6.95
C GLY A 532 1.77 21.06 -6.78
N LEU A 533 2.27 21.67 -5.70
CA LEU A 533 3.67 21.56 -5.27
C LEU A 533 3.72 21.49 -3.76
N THR A 534 4.35 20.44 -3.22
CA THR A 534 4.46 20.20 -1.77
C THR A 534 5.90 19.85 -1.41
N TYR A 535 6.45 20.52 -0.40
CA TYR A 535 7.68 20.10 0.28
C TYR A 535 7.30 19.39 1.59
N PHE A 536 7.99 18.30 1.91
CA PHE A 536 7.78 17.52 3.12
C PHE A 536 9.09 17.16 3.81
N HIS A 537 8.98 16.91 5.12
CA HIS A 537 10.08 16.45 5.96
C HIS A 537 9.54 15.54 7.08
N ASN A 538 10.24 14.42 7.35
CA ASN A 538 9.92 13.48 8.42
C ASN A 538 11.17 13.09 9.18
N ASP A 539 11.08 13.10 10.52
CA ASP A 539 12.11 12.67 11.46
C ASP A 539 11.66 11.41 12.21
N LEU A 540 12.29 10.27 11.87
CA LEU A 540 11.99 8.98 12.48
C LEU A 540 12.95 8.66 13.61
N SER A 541 12.42 8.17 14.70
CA SER A 541 13.16 7.69 15.87
C SER A 541 12.75 6.28 16.28
N ASN A 542 13.61 5.59 17.03
CA ASN A 542 13.41 4.20 17.47
C ASN A 542 13.21 3.20 16.32
N VAL A 543 13.77 3.46 15.15
CA VAL A 543 13.62 2.60 13.96
C VAL A 543 14.00 1.17 14.30
N ILE A 544 13.07 0.23 13.99
CA ILE A 544 13.25 -1.21 14.22
C ILE A 544 14.00 -1.80 13.02
N GLY A 545 14.96 -2.67 13.30
CA GLY A 545 15.73 -3.34 12.26
C GLY A 545 16.53 -4.52 12.79
N PHE A 546 17.20 -5.24 11.89
CA PHE A 546 18.06 -6.36 12.24
C PHE A 546 19.50 -5.88 12.41
N ASN A 547 20.18 -6.36 13.46
CA ASN A 547 21.63 -6.21 13.60
C ASN A 547 22.37 -7.29 12.81
N GLY A 548 23.72 -7.23 12.78
CA GLY A 548 24.56 -8.23 12.10
C GLY A 548 24.45 -9.66 12.66
N LEU A 549 23.73 -9.87 13.78
CA LEU A 549 23.43 -11.17 14.38
C LEU A 549 21.99 -11.63 14.13
N PHE A 550 21.26 -10.98 13.21
CA PHE A 550 19.86 -11.23 12.91
C PHE A 550 18.90 -11.04 14.12
N GLN A 551 19.27 -10.20 15.08
CA GLN A 551 18.41 -9.83 16.20
C GLN A 551 17.62 -8.57 15.84
N THR A 552 16.34 -8.56 16.13
CA THR A 552 15.47 -7.38 15.94
C THR A 552 15.61 -6.44 17.14
N LEU A 553 15.96 -5.18 16.88
CA LEU A 553 16.22 -4.15 17.90
C LEU A 553 15.73 -2.78 17.40
N ASN A 554 15.52 -1.84 18.33
CA ASN A 554 15.39 -0.42 18.01
C ASN A 554 16.79 0.14 17.73
N LEU A 555 17.18 0.22 16.47
CA LEU A 555 18.57 0.45 16.06
C LEU A 555 18.96 1.90 15.86
N GLY A 556 18.02 2.79 15.45
CA GLY A 556 18.45 4.10 15.04
C GLY A 556 17.35 5.11 14.75
N ALA A 557 17.72 6.08 13.95
CA ALA A 557 16.87 7.12 13.42
C ALA A 557 17.08 7.27 11.91
N ALA A 558 16.09 7.81 11.23
CA ALA A 558 16.14 8.12 9.81
C ALA A 558 15.44 9.44 9.55
N GLU A 559 15.86 10.12 8.48
CA GLU A 559 15.26 11.35 8.00
C GLU A 559 14.83 11.16 6.56
N THR A 560 13.65 11.66 6.20
CA THR A 560 13.21 11.71 4.80
C THR A 560 12.66 13.09 4.49
N GLN A 561 13.05 13.64 3.34
CA GLN A 561 12.59 14.93 2.86
C GLN A 561 12.49 14.93 1.35
N GLY A 562 11.66 15.81 0.80
CA GLY A 562 11.50 15.83 -0.64
C GLY A 562 10.51 16.83 -1.16
N LEU A 563 10.35 16.81 -2.48
CA LEU A 563 9.45 17.65 -3.24
C LEU A 563 8.50 16.79 -4.06
N GLU A 564 7.22 17.06 -3.96
CA GLU A 564 6.14 16.43 -4.73
C GLU A 564 5.53 17.48 -5.65
N ALA A 565 5.37 17.15 -6.94
CA ALA A 565 4.68 18.00 -7.90
C ALA A 565 3.62 17.19 -8.64
N GLU A 566 2.43 17.78 -8.82
CA GLU A 566 1.31 17.22 -9.55
C GLU A 566 0.82 18.19 -10.62
N LEU A 567 0.42 17.66 -11.76
CA LEU A 567 -0.24 18.40 -12.83
C LEU A 567 -1.42 17.56 -13.34
N ARG A 568 -2.60 18.16 -13.39
CA ARG A 568 -3.76 17.66 -14.12
C ARG A 568 -4.24 18.73 -15.08
N ALA A 569 -4.41 18.37 -16.34
CA ALA A 569 -4.82 19.33 -17.36
C ALA A 569 -5.85 18.73 -18.32
N GLN A 570 -6.89 19.50 -18.62
CA GLN A 570 -7.92 19.18 -19.62
C GLN A 570 -8.02 20.34 -20.63
N PRO A 571 -6.99 20.50 -21.50
CA PRO A 571 -6.90 21.66 -22.39
C PRO A 571 -8.03 21.73 -23.41
N ILE A 572 -8.52 20.60 -23.86
CA ILE A 572 -9.66 20.46 -24.77
C ILE A 572 -10.58 19.33 -24.28
N ALA A 573 -11.84 19.34 -24.72
CA ALA A 573 -12.79 18.28 -24.40
C ALA A 573 -12.27 16.91 -24.88
N GLY A 574 -12.35 15.92 -24.00
CA GLY A 574 -11.91 14.53 -24.27
C GLY A 574 -10.41 14.29 -24.05
N LEU A 575 -9.55 15.31 -23.92
CA LEU A 575 -8.13 15.14 -23.59
C LEU A 575 -7.87 15.42 -22.12
N VAL A 576 -7.39 14.42 -21.39
CA VAL A 576 -6.90 14.54 -20.01
C VAL A 576 -5.42 14.21 -20.00
N PHE A 577 -4.62 15.10 -19.41
CA PHE A 577 -3.20 14.91 -19.20
C PHE A 577 -2.91 14.95 -17.69
N THR A 578 -2.18 13.98 -17.18
CA THR A 578 -1.71 13.96 -15.78
C THR A 578 -0.20 13.73 -15.75
N ALA A 579 0.47 14.40 -14.83
CA ALA A 579 1.89 14.17 -14.56
C ALA A 579 2.17 14.30 -13.07
N SER A 580 3.06 13.48 -12.56
CA SER A 580 3.57 13.60 -11.21
C SER A 580 5.09 13.47 -11.18
N TYR A 581 5.71 14.17 -10.23
CA TYR A 581 7.14 14.10 -9.96
C TYR A 581 7.39 14.05 -8.48
N THR A 582 8.32 13.19 -8.07
CA THR A 582 8.83 13.10 -6.71
C THR A 582 10.35 13.18 -6.72
N TYR A 583 10.88 14.14 -5.96
CA TYR A 583 12.26 14.12 -5.51
C TYR A 583 12.29 13.68 -4.05
N LEU A 584 13.11 12.68 -3.73
CA LEU A 584 13.20 12.10 -2.40
C LEU A 584 14.67 11.98 -1.96
N ASP A 585 14.96 12.51 -0.78
CA ASP A 585 16.17 12.26 -0.04
C ASP A 585 15.80 11.52 1.26
N ALA A 586 16.35 10.32 1.45
CA ALA A 586 15.97 9.43 2.56
C ALA A 586 17.22 8.73 3.09
N GLU A 587 17.62 9.08 4.32
CA GLU A 587 18.90 8.66 4.90
C GLU A 587 18.77 8.20 6.34
N LYS A 588 19.69 7.35 6.78
CA LYS A 588 19.88 6.97 8.18
C LYS A 588 20.66 8.07 8.90
N THR A 589 20.06 8.71 9.89
CA THR A 589 20.69 9.78 10.67
C THR A 589 21.48 9.25 11.86
N SER A 590 21.09 8.10 12.41
CA SER A 590 21.86 7.39 13.43
C SER A 590 21.69 5.87 13.31
N SER A 591 22.70 5.11 13.70
CA SER A 591 22.61 3.66 13.85
C SER A 591 23.45 3.20 15.03
N LYS A 592 22.86 2.34 15.86
CA LYS A 592 23.56 1.63 16.95
C LYS A 592 24.28 0.39 16.43
N ASP A 593 24.10 0.02 15.18
CA ASP A 593 24.74 -1.12 14.54
C ASP A 593 25.90 -0.65 13.66
N ILE A 594 27.10 -1.14 13.97
CA ILE A 594 28.34 -0.84 13.24
C ILE A 594 28.28 -1.31 11.77
N SER A 595 27.43 -2.30 11.45
CA SER A 595 27.22 -2.78 10.09
C SER A 595 26.36 -1.83 9.23
N GLN A 596 25.70 -0.84 9.85
CA GLN A 596 24.85 0.13 9.17
C GLN A 596 25.42 1.54 9.29
N LEU A 597 25.97 2.04 8.21
CA LEU A 597 26.63 3.35 8.18
C LEU A 597 25.60 4.49 8.34
N GLN A 598 25.90 5.45 9.22
CA GLN A 598 25.20 6.73 9.29
C GLN A 598 25.39 7.47 7.95
N GLY A 599 24.34 8.14 7.45
CA GLY A 599 24.33 8.80 6.15
C GLY A 599 24.12 7.85 4.98
N ALA A 600 23.92 6.54 5.22
CA ALA A 600 23.53 5.62 4.17
C ALA A 600 22.07 5.87 3.75
N ARG A 601 21.82 5.88 2.45
CA ARG A 601 20.47 5.99 1.90
C ARG A 601 19.61 4.78 2.30
N LEU A 602 18.32 5.02 2.48
CA LEU A 602 17.38 3.94 2.69
C LEU A 602 17.22 3.14 1.37
N PRO A 603 17.37 1.80 1.38
CA PRO A 603 17.34 0.99 0.17
C PRO A 603 15.95 0.98 -0.49
N ARG A 604 15.90 0.78 -1.81
CA ARG A 604 14.68 0.72 -2.64
C ARG A 604 13.85 2.00 -2.65
N ARG A 605 14.47 3.16 -2.33
CA ARG A 605 13.85 4.48 -2.41
C ARG A 605 14.45 5.22 -3.58
N PRO A 606 13.71 5.36 -4.70
CA PRO A 606 14.16 6.16 -5.83
C PRO A 606 14.37 7.61 -5.43
N ARG A 607 15.45 8.23 -5.88
CA ARG A 607 15.66 9.67 -5.68
C ARG A 607 14.73 10.50 -6.55
N ASN A 608 14.41 10.00 -7.75
CA ASN A 608 13.47 10.65 -8.65
C ASN A 608 12.51 9.64 -9.26
N GLU A 609 11.24 9.98 -9.22
CA GLU A 609 10.17 9.28 -9.91
C GLU A 609 9.35 10.28 -10.73
N ILE A 610 9.06 9.93 -11.97
CA ILE A 610 8.19 10.69 -12.86
C ILE A 610 7.13 9.75 -13.40
N TYR A 611 5.87 10.17 -13.36
CA TYR A 611 4.78 9.53 -14.08
C TYR A 611 4.10 10.53 -14.98
N ILE A 612 3.71 10.10 -16.17
CA ILE A 612 3.00 10.92 -17.16
C ILE A 612 1.92 10.06 -17.78
N SER A 613 0.71 10.60 -17.92
CA SER A 613 -0.35 9.93 -18.66
C SER A 613 -1.12 10.92 -19.53
N ALA A 614 -1.58 10.44 -20.69
CA ALA A 614 -2.46 11.17 -21.59
C ALA A 614 -3.60 10.26 -22.04
N SER A 615 -4.83 10.68 -21.79
CA SER A 615 -6.06 9.99 -22.23
C SER A 615 -6.81 10.85 -23.21
N TYR A 616 -7.21 10.29 -24.35
CA TYR A 616 -8.01 11.01 -25.35
C TYR A 616 -9.24 10.20 -25.82
N LEU A 617 -10.39 10.86 -25.86
CA LEU A 617 -11.65 10.29 -26.33
C LEU A 617 -11.94 10.72 -27.77
N TRP A 618 -11.70 9.81 -28.74
CA TRP A 618 -11.96 9.99 -30.16
C TRP A 618 -13.43 9.70 -30.47
N TRP A 619 -14.07 10.59 -31.23
CA TRP A 619 -15.43 10.41 -31.74
C TRP A 619 -16.48 9.98 -30.68
N LYS A 620 -16.23 10.25 -29.40
CA LYS A 620 -17.07 9.84 -28.26
C LYS A 620 -17.21 8.33 -28.07
N LYS A 621 -16.38 7.52 -28.75
CA LYS A 621 -16.47 6.05 -28.73
C LYS A 621 -15.16 5.33 -28.50
N LEU A 622 -14.05 5.86 -28.99
CA LEU A 622 -12.72 5.26 -28.82
C LEU A 622 -11.95 6.07 -27.80
N ARG A 623 -11.59 5.48 -26.69
CA ARG A 623 -10.65 6.04 -25.71
C ARG A 623 -9.29 5.41 -25.93
N THR A 624 -8.26 6.22 -25.92
CA THR A 624 -6.87 5.76 -25.92
C THR A 624 -6.13 6.40 -24.75
N VAL A 625 -5.27 5.62 -24.10
CA VAL A 625 -4.44 6.09 -22.97
C VAL A 625 -3.00 5.70 -23.24
N VAL A 626 -2.08 6.59 -22.99
CA VAL A 626 -0.64 6.33 -22.98
C VAL A 626 -0.09 6.75 -21.64
N GLU A 627 0.69 5.89 -21.01
CA GLU A 627 1.34 6.12 -19.72
C GLU A 627 2.83 5.89 -19.84
N ALA A 628 3.61 6.67 -19.11
CA ALA A 628 5.06 6.50 -19.00
C ALA A 628 5.51 6.67 -17.55
N LYS A 629 6.37 5.78 -17.07
CA LYS A 629 7.01 5.85 -15.75
C LYS A 629 8.52 5.88 -15.91
N PHE A 630 9.19 6.73 -15.13
CA PHE A 630 10.65 6.85 -15.07
C PHE A 630 11.08 6.79 -13.62
N VAL A 631 12.01 5.91 -13.29
CA VAL A 631 12.49 5.68 -11.93
C VAL A 631 14.01 5.60 -11.95
N ASN A 632 14.67 6.43 -11.11
CA ASN A 632 16.13 6.45 -11.11
C ASN A 632 16.75 6.63 -9.72
N ALA A 633 18.06 6.37 -9.67
CA ALA A 633 18.94 6.54 -8.51
C ALA A 633 18.44 5.77 -7.27
N ARG A 634 18.32 4.45 -7.41
CA ARG A 634 17.94 3.51 -6.35
C ARG A 634 19.15 2.73 -5.86
N GLU A 635 19.11 2.40 -4.58
CA GLU A 635 20.07 1.47 -3.97
C GLU A 635 19.36 0.21 -3.47
N GLU A 636 20.07 -0.90 -3.47
CA GLU A 636 19.64 -2.16 -2.86
C GLU A 636 20.45 -2.47 -1.61
N LEU A 637 19.82 -3.17 -0.67
CA LEU A 637 20.46 -3.58 0.57
C LEU A 637 21.54 -4.64 0.31
N ASN A 638 22.73 -4.40 0.85
CA ASN A 638 23.78 -5.41 0.91
C ASN A 638 23.97 -5.85 2.37
N PHE A 639 23.59 -7.09 2.67
CA PHE A 639 23.78 -7.65 4.01
C PHE A 639 25.28 -7.81 4.31
N GLY A 640 25.79 -7.03 5.26
CA GLY A 640 27.19 -7.05 5.69
C GLY A 640 28.11 -6.10 4.92
N GLY A 641 27.60 -5.20 4.08
CA GLY A 641 28.36 -4.19 3.34
C GLY A 641 27.54 -2.92 3.04
N PRO A 642 28.17 -1.95 2.35
CA PRO A 642 27.44 -0.78 1.89
C PRO A 642 26.38 -1.17 0.84
N ASN A 643 25.25 -0.44 0.80
CA ASN A 643 24.30 -0.58 -0.28
C ASN A 643 24.97 -0.41 -1.65
N PHE A 644 24.34 -0.92 -2.70
CA PHE A 644 24.82 -0.79 -4.07
C PHE A 644 23.72 -0.26 -5.00
N ASP A 645 24.15 0.49 -6.02
CA ASP A 645 23.23 1.04 -7.02
C ASP A 645 22.61 -0.08 -7.87
N ILE A 646 21.30 0.00 -8.10
CA ILE A 646 20.59 -0.83 -9.08
C ILE A 646 20.16 0.01 -10.27
N GLU A 647 19.98 -0.65 -11.43
CA GLU A 647 19.71 0.01 -12.70
C GLU A 647 18.44 0.87 -12.64
N ASP A 648 18.51 2.05 -13.25
CA ASP A 648 17.36 2.89 -13.55
C ASP A 648 16.47 2.20 -14.57
N TYR A 649 15.17 2.50 -14.55
CA TYR A 649 14.26 1.94 -15.56
C TYR A 649 13.18 2.93 -15.99
N SER A 650 12.64 2.68 -17.18
CA SER A 650 11.45 3.38 -17.68
C SER A 650 10.64 2.46 -18.55
N PHE A 651 9.33 2.57 -18.47
CA PHE A 651 8.42 1.83 -19.35
C PHE A 651 7.28 2.71 -19.83
N VAL A 652 6.66 2.27 -20.91
CA VAL A 652 5.50 2.90 -21.53
C VAL A 652 4.39 1.86 -21.65
N ASN A 653 3.17 2.22 -21.23
CA ASN A 653 1.96 1.43 -21.42
C ASN A 653 1.02 2.13 -22.39
N ILE A 654 0.24 1.37 -23.13
CA ILE A 654 -0.81 1.86 -24.01
C ILE A 654 -2.08 1.05 -23.77
N ALA A 655 -3.22 1.73 -23.62
CA ALA A 655 -4.52 1.10 -23.54
C ALA A 655 -5.50 1.76 -24.52
N ALA A 656 -6.47 0.97 -24.98
CA ALA A 656 -7.55 1.46 -25.83
C ALA A 656 -8.85 0.72 -25.51
N GLU A 657 -9.97 1.45 -25.49
CA GLU A 657 -11.32 0.89 -25.37
C GLU A 657 -12.22 1.51 -26.43
N TYR A 658 -12.96 0.67 -27.15
CA TYR A 658 -13.94 1.08 -28.16
C TYR A 658 -15.34 0.65 -27.73
N GLU A 659 -16.22 1.63 -27.53
CA GLU A 659 -17.65 1.41 -27.28
C GLU A 659 -18.37 1.12 -28.59
N VAL A 660 -18.68 -0.15 -28.84
CA VAL A 660 -19.44 -0.58 -30.01
C VAL A 660 -20.88 -0.07 -29.92
N ASN A 661 -21.49 -0.28 -28.75
CA ASN A 661 -22.83 0.23 -28.37
C ASN A 661 -22.91 0.30 -26.83
N PRO A 662 -23.98 0.84 -26.23
CA PRO A 662 -24.10 0.98 -24.77
C PRO A 662 -23.94 -0.32 -23.96
N HIS A 663 -24.14 -1.47 -24.60
CA HIS A 663 -24.06 -2.80 -23.97
C HIS A 663 -22.74 -3.54 -24.23
N LEU A 664 -21.94 -3.11 -25.20
CA LEU A 664 -20.73 -3.81 -25.61
C LEU A 664 -19.56 -2.85 -25.82
N SER A 665 -18.46 -3.07 -25.09
CA SER A 665 -17.15 -2.48 -25.35
C SER A 665 -16.12 -3.57 -25.67
N ILE A 666 -15.15 -3.24 -26.52
CA ILE A 666 -13.96 -4.03 -26.81
C ILE A 666 -12.76 -3.23 -26.33
N PHE A 667 -11.86 -3.85 -25.60
CA PHE A 667 -10.68 -3.19 -25.09
C PHE A 667 -9.41 -3.99 -25.28
N GLY A 668 -8.27 -3.31 -25.18
CA GLY A 668 -6.96 -3.95 -25.17
C GLY A 668 -5.90 -3.04 -24.64
N ARG A 669 -4.82 -3.63 -24.12
CA ARG A 669 -3.66 -2.90 -23.63
C ARG A 669 -2.36 -3.61 -23.97
N ILE A 670 -1.29 -2.84 -23.97
CA ILE A 670 0.09 -3.32 -24.05
C ILE A 670 0.84 -2.69 -22.88
N ASP A 671 1.29 -3.52 -21.96
CA ASP A 671 2.13 -3.13 -20.85
C ASP A 671 3.59 -3.25 -21.25
N ASN A 672 4.44 -2.33 -20.78
CA ASN A 672 5.85 -2.28 -21.11
C ASN A 672 6.12 -2.37 -22.62
N LEU A 673 5.50 -1.47 -23.39
CA LEU A 673 5.62 -1.42 -24.86
C LEU A 673 7.08 -1.37 -25.31
N THR A 674 7.96 -0.74 -24.56
CA THR A 674 9.40 -0.61 -24.83
C THR A 674 10.19 -1.89 -24.61
N ASP A 675 9.59 -2.91 -24.01
CA ASP A 675 10.20 -4.19 -23.64
C ASP A 675 11.43 -4.02 -22.72
N GLU A 676 11.34 -3.06 -21.82
CA GLU A 676 12.39 -2.77 -20.84
C GLU A 676 12.60 -3.96 -19.89
N GLN A 677 13.83 -4.40 -19.75
CA GLN A 677 14.18 -5.47 -18.82
C GLN A 677 14.69 -4.86 -17.52
N TYR A 678 13.86 -4.89 -16.49
CA TYR A 678 14.18 -4.25 -15.22
C TYR A 678 13.78 -5.11 -14.02
N SER A 679 14.26 -4.73 -12.85
CA SER A 679 13.88 -5.29 -11.55
C SER A 679 13.61 -4.15 -10.57
N GLU A 680 12.49 -4.20 -9.86
CA GLU A 680 12.23 -3.26 -8.76
C GLU A 680 12.96 -3.67 -7.49
N VAL A 681 13.18 -4.97 -7.32
CA VAL A 681 14.01 -5.61 -6.30
C VAL A 681 15.09 -6.42 -6.99
N PHE A 682 16.35 -6.27 -6.58
CA PHE A 682 17.48 -6.95 -7.20
C PHE A 682 17.29 -8.47 -7.25
N GLY A 683 17.46 -9.05 -8.44
CA GLY A 683 17.29 -10.49 -8.66
C GLY A 683 15.85 -10.96 -8.94
N PHE A 684 14.87 -10.06 -8.93
CA PHE A 684 13.47 -10.36 -9.23
C PHE A 684 13.00 -9.58 -10.45
N PRO A 685 13.18 -10.12 -11.66
CA PRO A 685 12.83 -9.40 -12.89
C PRO A 685 11.33 -9.18 -13.01
N ALA A 686 10.94 -7.98 -13.45
CA ALA A 686 9.59 -7.63 -13.85
C ALA A 686 9.22 -8.31 -15.18
N LEU A 687 7.93 -8.24 -15.55
CA LEU A 687 7.48 -8.71 -16.88
C LEU A 687 8.05 -7.82 -17.99
N GLY A 688 8.50 -8.45 -19.07
CA GLY A 688 8.73 -7.77 -20.34
C GLY A 688 7.41 -7.31 -20.98
N ARG A 689 7.45 -6.96 -22.28
CA ARG A 689 6.24 -6.54 -22.98
C ARG A 689 5.16 -7.61 -22.95
N ALA A 690 3.94 -7.18 -22.59
CA ALA A 690 2.76 -8.02 -22.51
C ALA A 690 1.57 -7.36 -23.20
N ALA A 691 0.76 -8.12 -23.91
CA ALA A 691 -0.44 -7.64 -24.61
C ALA A 691 -1.67 -8.41 -24.13
N TYR A 692 -2.76 -7.68 -23.87
CA TYR A 692 -4.03 -8.22 -23.41
C TYR A 692 -5.18 -7.64 -24.20
N GLY A 693 -6.30 -8.37 -24.27
CA GLY A 693 -7.51 -7.89 -24.93
C GLY A 693 -8.75 -8.59 -24.43
N GLY A 694 -9.87 -7.90 -24.47
CA GLY A 694 -11.10 -8.39 -23.88
C GLY A 694 -12.36 -7.69 -24.34
N VAL A 695 -13.46 -8.08 -23.71
CA VAL A 695 -14.80 -7.54 -23.96
C VAL A 695 -15.49 -7.23 -22.64
N LYS A 696 -16.34 -6.19 -22.64
CA LYS A 696 -17.22 -5.82 -21.52
C LYS A 696 -18.67 -5.81 -22.02
N LEU A 697 -19.55 -6.44 -21.27
CA LEU A 697 -21.00 -6.48 -21.50
C LEU A 697 -21.72 -5.81 -20.33
N ARG A 698 -22.56 -4.82 -20.61
CA ARG A 698 -23.35 -4.06 -19.61
C ARG A 698 -24.85 -4.22 -19.87
N PHE A 699 -25.65 -4.46 -18.81
CA PHE A 699 -27.10 -4.65 -18.86
C PHE A 699 -27.81 -3.86 -17.76
#